data_17e01dc492a1b6e056e2b473c4fa6e2d
#
_entry.id   17e01dc492a1b6e056e2b473c4fa6e2d
#
_cell.length_a   1.000
_cell.length_b   1.000
_cell.length_c   1.000
_cell.angle_alpha   90.00
_cell.angle_beta   90.00
_cell.angle_gamma   90.00
#
_symmetry.space_group_name_H-M   'P 1'
#
loop_
_entity.id
_entity.type
_entity.pdbx_description
1 polymer ?
#
loop_
_entity_poly.entity_id
_entity_poly.type
_entity_poly.pdbx_seq_one_letter_code
_entity_poly.pdbx_strand_id
1 'polypeptide(L)'
;MKKILLSISMLALAYTASANVPVIKSDPKIEAQVEQTLKKLTLEEKIGQMMELVTDLFGANDKNGVFYIDEHKTDSILSRYKIGSILNAPNTCAPTAKQWEKYIAQIQKISMKRIGIPCVFGLDQNHGSTYTQGGTLFPQNINVAATFNREIARRSAEATAYETRAVSVPWTYSPTVDLGRDARWPRIWENFGEDCYLSSEMGKAMVYGFQGEDPNNIDQYHIATSMKHFMGYGVPWTGKDRTPAYISPADLREKHFAPFLAGLQAGALTVMVNSASVNGMPMHANKDILTGWLKEETGWDGVLITDWADINNLYTREMVAKDKKDALRIAINAGIDMIMEPYSCDACGYLIELVKEGKIPMSRIDDACRRVLRMKYRLDLFKNPTQKLKNYPKFGGEEFAKLALEGATESMVLLKNEGNILPLQHGKKILLTGPNANQMRCLDGGWSYTWQGHRADEFAGKYNTIYEAFCNEYGKENVILNQGVTYNEKGKYWEENEPQIQGAVDAAKNVDVIVACIGENSYTETPGNLTDLWLSENQRNLVKELAKTGKPVVLVLNEGRPRLIADIEPLAQGIIDILIPGNMGGDALVGLVSGKSNFSGKMPYTYPKEINSLANYDFKKSEEVGTMEGAYDYNAKITQQWGFGYGLSYTSYKYSNLKVSQSDFRHGDIIKVSVDVKNTGKVAGKESVLLFSSDLIASMVPDGRRLRAFDKVELQPGETKTMTFELKADDLAFVDWNGKWRLEEGDFKLMIADQSADIHCTDTYQWPTANR
;
A
#
# COMPACT_ATOMS: atom_id res chain seq x y z
N MET A 1 31.70 58.73 48.63
CA MET A 1 30.46 58.02 48.33
C MET A 1 30.12 58.26 46.84
N LYS A 2 30.52 57.36 46.00
CA LYS A 2 30.14 57.33 44.55
C LYS A 2 29.27 56.10 44.28
N LYS A 3 28.03 56.31 43.85
CA LYS A 3 27.12 55.27 43.43
C LYS A 3 27.54 54.77 42.06
N ILE A 4 27.78 53.49 41.90
CA ILE A 4 27.96 52.83 40.61
C ILE A 4 26.60 52.18 40.28
N LEU A 5 25.98 52.68 39.20
CA LEU A 5 24.83 52.07 38.55
C LEU A 5 25.36 50.93 37.65
N LEU A 6 24.95 49.71 37.95
CA LEU A 6 25.15 48.55 37.04
C LEU A 6 23.93 48.51 36.11
N SER A 7 24.17 48.76 34.83
CA SER A 7 23.15 48.54 33.76
C SER A 7 23.22 47.05 33.33
N ILE A 8 22.21 46.27 33.65
CA ILE A 8 22.03 44.91 33.15
C ILE A 8 21.30 45.03 31.77
N SER A 9 22.06 44.85 30.70
CA SER A 9 21.50 44.68 29.36
C SER A 9 20.97 43.23 29.22
N MET A 10 19.66 43.05 29.28
CA MET A 10 19.02 41.81 28.84
C MET A 10 19.13 41.72 27.30
N LEU A 11 20.02 40.87 26.81
CA LEU A 11 19.96 40.39 25.42
C LEU A 11 18.81 39.40 25.35
N ALA A 12 17.66 39.84 24.84
CA ALA A 12 16.60 38.94 24.37
C ALA A 12 17.12 38.27 23.09
N LEU A 13 17.57 36.99 23.20
CA LEU A 13 17.73 36.14 22.02
C LEU A 13 16.33 35.87 21.49
N ALA A 14 15.97 36.60 20.42
CA ALA A 14 14.81 36.24 19.59
C ALA A 14 15.17 34.92 18.89
N TYR A 15 14.68 33.83 19.42
CA TYR A 15 14.54 32.60 18.65
C TYR A 15 13.54 32.90 17.54
N THR A 16 14.02 33.22 16.35
CA THR A 16 13.22 33.11 15.14
C THR A 16 13.04 31.64 14.88
N ALA A 17 11.94 31.07 15.39
CA ALA A 17 11.45 29.79 14.92
C ALA A 17 11.30 29.95 13.40
N SER A 18 12.12 29.28 12.64
CA SER A 18 11.91 29.12 11.19
C SER A 18 10.53 28.49 11.07
N ALA A 19 9.55 29.26 10.60
CA ALA A 19 8.22 28.73 10.36
C ALA A 19 8.38 27.63 9.29
N ASN A 20 8.08 26.40 9.65
CA ASN A 20 8.07 25.29 8.70
C ASN A 20 7.16 25.65 7.53
N VAL A 21 7.65 25.52 6.30
CA VAL A 21 6.82 25.72 5.11
C VAL A 21 5.78 24.59 5.08
N PRO A 22 4.47 24.91 5.14
CA PRO A 22 3.45 23.88 5.13
C PRO A 22 3.54 22.99 3.88
N VAL A 23 3.37 21.68 4.05
CA VAL A 23 3.38 20.72 2.92
C VAL A 23 2.24 20.97 1.91
N ILE A 24 1.13 21.57 2.37
CA ILE A 24 0.06 22.08 1.51
C ILE A 24 -0.05 23.59 1.72
N LYS A 25 0.12 24.35 0.65
CA LYS A 25 -0.10 25.81 0.69
C LYS A 25 -1.60 26.08 0.76
N SER A 26 -2.05 26.80 1.78
CA SER A 26 -3.46 27.14 1.94
C SER A 26 -3.97 28.10 0.85
N ASP A 27 -5.22 27.92 0.40
CA ASP A 27 -5.94 28.84 -0.47
C ASP A 27 -6.78 29.80 0.38
N PRO A 28 -6.49 31.13 0.38
CA PRO A 28 -7.23 32.10 1.20
C PRO A 28 -8.73 32.14 0.91
N LYS A 29 -9.16 31.82 -0.31
CA LYS A 29 -10.58 31.79 -0.68
C LYS A 29 -11.29 30.60 -0.04
N ILE A 30 -10.66 29.41 -0.06
CA ILE A 30 -11.17 28.22 0.61
C ILE A 30 -11.23 28.48 2.12
N GLU A 31 -10.17 29.03 2.72
CA GLU A 31 -10.14 29.32 4.16
C GLU A 31 -11.25 30.30 4.57
N ALA A 32 -11.50 31.35 3.77
CA ALA A 32 -12.59 32.25 4.04
C ALA A 32 -13.98 31.57 4.01
N GLN A 33 -14.19 30.64 3.07
CA GLN A 33 -15.44 29.87 2.98
C GLN A 33 -15.58 28.89 4.17
N VAL A 34 -14.50 28.23 4.57
CA VAL A 34 -14.45 27.35 5.73
C VAL A 34 -14.83 28.10 7.00
N GLU A 35 -14.17 29.26 7.27
CA GLU A 35 -14.45 30.05 8.46
C GLU A 35 -15.88 30.64 8.46
N GLN A 36 -16.39 31.05 7.30
CA GLN A 36 -17.76 31.50 7.17
C GLN A 36 -18.79 30.41 7.51
N THR A 37 -18.50 29.15 7.10
CA THR A 37 -19.36 28.01 7.41
C THR A 37 -19.24 27.62 8.87
N LEU A 38 -18.01 27.45 9.37
CA LEU A 38 -17.72 27.01 10.74
C LEU A 38 -18.38 27.91 11.81
N LYS A 39 -18.36 29.25 11.58
CA LYS A 39 -18.97 30.24 12.50
C LYS A 39 -20.48 30.09 12.65
N LYS A 40 -21.17 29.48 11.69
CA LYS A 40 -22.64 29.30 11.72
C LYS A 40 -23.06 28.00 12.42
N LEU A 41 -22.11 27.08 12.63
CA LEU A 41 -22.42 25.75 13.17
C LEU A 41 -22.52 25.76 14.70
N THR A 42 -23.52 25.07 15.21
CA THR A 42 -23.62 24.72 16.62
C THR A 42 -22.59 23.66 17.01
N LEU A 43 -22.42 23.39 18.30
CA LEU A 43 -21.54 22.33 18.80
C LEU A 43 -21.95 20.96 18.23
N GLU A 44 -23.24 20.66 18.22
CA GLU A 44 -23.82 19.43 17.71
C GLU A 44 -23.51 19.23 16.21
N GLU A 45 -23.66 20.29 15.42
CA GLU A 45 -23.35 20.29 14.00
C GLU A 45 -21.88 20.09 13.72
N LYS A 46 -20.99 20.73 14.49
CA LYS A 46 -19.53 20.54 14.37
C LYS A 46 -19.13 19.09 14.69
N ILE A 47 -19.65 18.53 15.78
CA ILE A 47 -19.41 17.16 16.17
C ILE A 47 -19.94 16.19 15.11
N GLY A 48 -21.14 16.44 14.57
CA GLY A 48 -21.69 15.63 13.49
C GLY A 48 -20.79 15.57 12.25
N GLN A 49 -20.10 16.68 11.91
CA GLN A 49 -19.14 16.70 10.80
C GLN A 49 -17.88 15.84 11.07
N MET A 50 -17.56 15.55 12.32
CA MET A 50 -16.46 14.69 12.73
C MET A 50 -16.83 13.19 12.71
N MET A 51 -18.09 12.82 12.45
CA MET A 51 -18.57 11.44 12.50
C MET A 51 -18.68 10.81 11.13
N GLU A 52 -18.28 9.55 11.05
CA GLU A 52 -18.42 8.70 9.87
C GLU A 52 -19.13 7.41 10.21
N LEU A 53 -20.21 7.08 9.48
CA LEU A 53 -21.06 5.91 9.66
C LEU A 53 -21.12 5.06 8.41
N VAL A 54 -21.43 3.76 8.55
CA VAL A 54 -21.61 2.87 7.38
C VAL A 54 -22.91 3.15 6.62
N THR A 55 -22.89 2.90 5.32
CA THR A 55 -24.04 3.06 4.43
C THR A 55 -25.27 2.24 4.89
N ASP A 56 -25.06 1.08 5.50
CA ASP A 56 -26.13 0.18 5.98
C ASP A 56 -27.08 0.84 6.98
N LEU A 57 -26.61 1.80 7.79
CA LEU A 57 -27.46 2.53 8.73
C LEU A 57 -28.49 3.42 8.06
N PHE A 58 -28.27 3.82 6.81
CA PHE A 58 -29.11 4.73 6.05
C PHE A 58 -30.16 4.02 5.18
N GLY A 59 -30.19 2.70 5.22
CA GLY A 59 -31.07 1.92 4.36
C GLY A 59 -31.61 0.64 4.99
N ALA A 60 -32.15 -0.19 4.12
CA ALA A 60 -32.64 -1.52 4.43
C ALA A 60 -32.59 -2.40 3.17
N ASN A 61 -32.75 -3.71 3.33
CA ASN A 61 -32.93 -4.63 2.23
C ASN A 61 -34.39 -4.85 1.94
N ASP A 62 -34.78 -4.93 0.67
CA ASP A 62 -36.10 -5.35 0.25
C ASP A 62 -36.30 -6.87 0.43
N LYS A 63 -37.46 -7.39 0.07
CA LYS A 63 -37.79 -8.81 0.16
C LYS A 63 -36.93 -9.75 -0.68
N ASN A 64 -36.19 -9.19 -1.63
CA ASN A 64 -35.27 -9.92 -2.50
C ASN A 64 -33.77 -9.74 -2.03
N GLY A 65 -33.53 -9.09 -0.89
CA GLY A 65 -32.19 -8.81 -0.39
C GLY A 65 -31.49 -7.63 -1.07
N VAL A 66 -32.19 -6.85 -1.91
CA VAL A 66 -31.62 -5.70 -2.60
C VAL A 66 -31.66 -4.48 -1.68
N PHE A 67 -30.50 -3.88 -1.45
CA PHE A 67 -30.37 -2.70 -0.61
C PHE A 67 -31.03 -1.47 -1.27
N TYR A 68 -31.65 -0.63 -0.44
CA TYR A 68 -32.17 0.68 -0.83
C TYR A 68 -32.01 1.68 0.33
N ILE A 69 -31.90 2.98 0.00
CA ILE A 69 -31.89 4.05 0.99
C ILE A 69 -33.30 4.26 1.54
N ASP A 70 -33.42 4.11 2.86
CA ASP A 70 -34.65 4.43 3.59
C ASP A 70 -34.68 5.91 3.92
N GLU A 71 -35.54 6.69 3.26
CA GLU A 71 -35.58 8.15 3.43
C GLU A 71 -35.93 8.54 4.88
N HIS A 72 -36.75 7.76 5.58
CA HIS A 72 -37.14 8.07 6.96
C HIS A 72 -36.02 7.85 7.95
N LYS A 73 -35.30 6.73 7.83
CA LYS A 73 -34.09 6.45 8.62
C LYS A 73 -33.03 7.50 8.36
N THR A 74 -32.75 7.78 7.10
CA THR A 74 -31.73 8.76 6.66
C THR A 74 -32.07 10.15 7.19
N ASP A 75 -33.33 10.59 7.05
CA ASP A 75 -33.78 11.90 7.56
C ASP A 75 -33.64 11.98 9.09
N SER A 76 -33.99 10.91 9.81
CA SER A 76 -33.86 10.84 11.28
C SER A 76 -32.41 10.97 11.73
N ILE A 77 -31.49 10.20 11.15
CA ILE A 77 -30.06 10.23 11.51
C ILE A 77 -29.45 11.60 11.20
N LEU A 78 -29.64 12.11 9.97
CA LEU A 78 -29.07 13.38 9.56
C LEU A 78 -29.68 14.58 10.29
N SER A 79 -30.97 14.55 10.61
CA SER A 79 -31.63 15.61 11.40
C SER A 79 -31.14 15.64 12.85
N ARG A 80 -30.93 14.48 13.45
CA ARG A 80 -30.55 14.36 14.86
C ARG A 80 -29.07 14.57 15.10
N TYR A 81 -28.21 13.89 14.33
CA TYR A 81 -26.77 13.80 14.60
C TYR A 81 -25.91 14.62 13.65
N LYS A 82 -26.48 15.17 12.56
CA LYS A 82 -25.76 16.04 11.60
C LYS A 82 -24.52 15.40 10.97
N ILE A 83 -24.57 14.10 10.72
CA ILE A 83 -23.47 13.27 10.27
C ILE A 83 -22.84 13.82 8.99
N GLY A 84 -21.52 13.97 9.00
CA GLY A 84 -20.74 14.59 7.92
C GLY A 84 -20.13 13.62 6.92
N SER A 85 -19.97 12.34 7.28
CA SER A 85 -19.30 11.35 6.44
C SER A 85 -19.99 9.98 6.48
N ILE A 86 -19.89 9.24 5.37
CA ILE A 86 -20.45 7.90 5.21
C ILE A 86 -19.45 7.03 4.47
N LEU A 87 -19.28 5.78 4.93
CA LEU A 87 -18.34 4.85 4.34
C LEU A 87 -18.98 3.51 3.94
N ASN A 88 -18.22 2.78 3.15
CA ASN A 88 -18.44 1.40 2.72
C ASN A 88 -19.65 1.13 1.83
N ALA A 89 -19.55 0.03 1.09
CA ALA A 89 -20.63 -0.50 0.29
C ALA A 89 -21.67 -1.20 1.18
N PRO A 90 -22.97 -1.03 0.89
CA PRO A 90 -24.02 -1.70 1.64
C PRO A 90 -23.90 -3.22 1.53
N ASN A 91 -24.28 -3.93 2.60
CA ASN A 91 -24.13 -5.38 2.72
C ASN A 91 -22.68 -5.87 2.50
N THR A 92 -21.67 -5.02 2.67
CA THR A 92 -20.26 -5.31 2.41
C THR A 92 -19.99 -5.87 1.01
N CYS A 93 -20.79 -5.52 0.01
CA CYS A 93 -20.73 -6.04 -1.35
C CYS A 93 -20.92 -4.91 -2.37
N ALA A 94 -20.16 -4.94 -3.45
CA ALA A 94 -20.17 -3.94 -4.51
C ALA A 94 -21.55 -3.77 -5.16
N PRO A 95 -22.20 -2.59 -5.07
CA PRO A 95 -23.35 -2.25 -5.88
C PRO A 95 -22.97 -1.99 -7.34
N THR A 96 -23.95 -1.95 -8.22
CA THR A 96 -23.77 -1.41 -9.58
C THR A 96 -23.53 0.11 -9.53
N ALA A 97 -22.90 0.66 -10.55
CA ALA A 97 -22.68 2.11 -10.68
C ALA A 97 -24.00 2.92 -10.62
N LYS A 98 -25.11 2.39 -11.19
CA LYS A 98 -26.45 3.01 -11.13
C LYS A 98 -27.03 3.01 -9.72
N GLN A 99 -26.79 1.96 -8.94
CA GLN A 99 -27.24 1.91 -7.54
C GLN A 99 -26.49 2.95 -6.70
N TRP A 100 -25.15 3.07 -6.86
CA TRP A 100 -24.37 4.10 -6.21
C TRP A 100 -24.87 5.50 -6.53
N GLU A 101 -25.05 5.84 -7.81
CA GLU A 101 -25.59 7.14 -8.22
C GLU A 101 -26.91 7.44 -7.50
N LYS A 102 -27.81 6.47 -7.39
CA LYS A 102 -29.10 6.60 -6.70
C LYS A 102 -28.93 6.80 -5.20
N TYR A 103 -28.13 5.96 -4.54
CA TYR A 103 -27.96 6.00 -3.08
C TYR A 103 -27.38 7.34 -2.64
N ILE A 104 -26.29 7.76 -3.26
CA ILE A 104 -25.61 9.00 -2.90
C ILE A 104 -26.52 10.21 -3.19
N ALA A 105 -27.22 10.24 -4.32
CA ALA A 105 -28.12 11.34 -4.64
C ALA A 105 -29.25 11.50 -3.60
N GLN A 106 -29.82 10.39 -3.11
CA GLN A 106 -30.86 10.42 -2.08
C GLN A 106 -30.32 10.97 -0.74
N ILE A 107 -29.17 10.48 -0.31
CA ILE A 107 -28.52 10.95 0.95
C ILE A 107 -28.14 12.42 0.84
N GLN A 108 -27.51 12.83 -0.25
CA GLN A 108 -27.09 14.23 -0.45
C GLN A 108 -28.28 15.20 -0.44
N LYS A 109 -29.41 14.82 -1.05
CA LYS A 109 -30.64 15.62 -1.02
C LYS A 109 -31.12 15.89 0.41
N ILE A 110 -31.08 14.85 1.27
CA ILE A 110 -31.51 14.96 2.67
C ILE A 110 -30.48 15.76 3.47
N SER A 111 -29.19 15.49 3.31
CA SER A 111 -28.11 16.20 3.99
C SER A 111 -28.16 17.71 3.71
N MET A 112 -28.25 18.10 2.46
CA MET A 112 -28.36 19.51 2.07
C MET A 112 -29.64 20.18 2.62
N LYS A 113 -30.75 19.45 2.70
CA LYS A 113 -31.99 19.98 3.29
C LYS A 113 -31.89 20.16 4.81
N ARG A 114 -31.22 19.24 5.54
CA ARG A 114 -31.21 19.19 7.01
C ARG A 114 -30.04 19.88 7.66
N ILE A 115 -28.89 19.91 6.97
CA ILE A 115 -27.63 20.41 7.51
C ILE A 115 -27.12 21.60 6.69
N GLY A 116 -27.43 21.64 5.37
CA GLY A 116 -26.84 22.60 4.43
C GLY A 116 -25.37 22.29 4.08
N ILE A 117 -24.87 21.14 4.51
CA ILE A 117 -23.51 20.66 4.25
C ILE A 117 -23.62 19.29 3.59
N PRO A 118 -22.91 19.05 2.47
CA PRO A 118 -22.89 17.73 1.82
C PRO A 118 -22.18 16.70 2.68
N CYS A 119 -22.65 15.45 2.68
CA CYS A 119 -21.89 14.32 3.20
C CYS A 119 -20.70 14.02 2.27
N VAL A 120 -19.58 13.61 2.85
CA VAL A 120 -18.49 13.01 2.08
C VAL A 120 -18.61 11.49 2.16
N PHE A 121 -18.38 10.80 1.03
CA PHE A 121 -18.43 9.35 0.94
C PHE A 121 -17.03 8.81 0.71
N GLY A 122 -16.62 7.83 1.55
CA GLY A 122 -15.33 7.14 1.44
C GLY A 122 -15.50 5.65 1.14
N LEU A 123 -14.60 5.10 0.32
CA LEU A 123 -14.53 3.67 0.00
C LEU A 123 -13.07 3.17 0.02
N ASP A 124 -12.89 1.89 0.33
CA ASP A 124 -11.63 1.18 0.18
C ASP A 124 -11.37 0.79 -1.29
N GLN A 125 -11.03 1.76 -2.12
CA GLN A 125 -10.66 1.53 -3.53
C GLN A 125 -9.14 1.23 -3.61
N ASN A 126 -8.73 0.10 -3.04
CA ASN A 126 -7.31 -0.20 -2.82
C ASN A 126 -6.55 -0.54 -4.09
N HIS A 127 -7.19 -1.18 -5.08
CA HIS A 127 -6.55 -1.57 -6.33
C HIS A 127 -7.49 -1.42 -7.54
N GLY A 128 -8.19 -0.32 -7.63
CA GLY A 128 -9.19 -0.04 -8.67
C GLY A 128 -10.54 0.32 -8.08
N SER A 129 -11.58 0.31 -8.88
CA SER A 129 -12.96 0.58 -8.47
C SER A 129 -13.59 -0.66 -7.79
N THR A 130 -12.96 -1.10 -6.71
CA THR A 130 -13.16 -2.40 -6.05
C THR A 130 -14.58 -2.61 -5.53
N TYR A 131 -15.23 -1.55 -5.06
CA TYR A 131 -16.62 -1.63 -4.56
C TYR A 131 -17.67 -1.13 -5.55
N THR A 132 -17.38 -1.27 -6.87
CA THR A 132 -18.36 -0.94 -7.91
C THR A 132 -18.37 -2.01 -8.99
N GLN A 133 -19.52 -2.70 -9.17
CA GLN A 133 -19.66 -3.69 -10.24
C GLN A 133 -19.46 -3.04 -11.61
N GLY A 134 -18.64 -3.67 -12.44
CA GLY A 134 -18.31 -3.20 -13.78
C GLY A 134 -17.14 -2.21 -13.82
N GLY A 135 -16.63 -1.76 -12.68
CA GLY A 135 -15.39 -0.99 -12.59
C GLY A 135 -14.16 -1.87 -12.86
N THR A 136 -13.03 -1.23 -13.08
CA THR A 136 -11.76 -1.89 -13.37
C THR A 136 -11.03 -2.23 -12.08
N LEU A 137 -10.56 -3.47 -11.93
CA LEU A 137 -9.61 -3.86 -10.91
C LEU A 137 -8.21 -3.93 -11.52
N PHE A 138 -7.28 -3.25 -10.88
CA PHE A 138 -5.85 -3.27 -11.18
C PHE A 138 -5.14 -4.34 -10.35
N PRO A 139 -3.86 -4.65 -10.63
CA PRO A 139 -3.03 -5.40 -9.70
C PRO A 139 -2.99 -4.76 -8.32
N GLN A 140 -2.85 -5.57 -7.28
CA GLN A 140 -2.66 -5.06 -5.91
C GLN A 140 -1.38 -4.23 -5.79
N ASN A 141 -1.26 -3.40 -4.75
CA ASN A 141 -0.13 -2.47 -4.62
C ASN A 141 1.24 -3.16 -4.60
N ILE A 142 1.33 -4.38 -4.07
CA ILE A 142 2.57 -5.18 -4.12
C ILE A 142 2.99 -5.48 -5.56
N ASN A 143 2.04 -5.75 -6.44
CA ASN A 143 2.30 -5.90 -7.88
C ASN A 143 2.74 -4.58 -8.49
N VAL A 144 2.06 -3.47 -8.16
CA VAL A 144 2.46 -2.14 -8.64
C VAL A 144 3.90 -1.83 -8.23
N ALA A 145 4.30 -2.18 -7.00
CA ALA A 145 5.67 -2.06 -6.53
C ALA A 145 6.66 -2.92 -7.35
N ALA A 146 6.30 -4.17 -7.66
CA ALA A 146 7.11 -5.09 -8.46
C ALA A 146 7.39 -4.58 -9.88
N THR A 147 6.58 -3.65 -10.40
CA THR A 147 6.85 -2.99 -11.69
C THR A 147 8.06 -2.06 -11.63
N PHE A 148 8.42 -1.49 -10.47
CA PHE A 148 9.35 -0.37 -10.34
C PHE A 148 9.08 0.74 -11.37
N ASN A 149 7.81 1.02 -11.61
CA ASN A 149 7.34 1.97 -12.63
C ASN A 149 6.30 2.93 -12.03
N ARG A 150 6.71 4.15 -11.72
CA ARG A 150 5.86 5.20 -11.13
C ARG A 150 4.65 5.55 -12.00
N GLU A 151 4.81 5.43 -13.32
CA GLU A 151 3.73 5.75 -14.27
C GLU A 151 2.58 4.75 -14.19
N ILE A 152 2.87 3.45 -13.97
CA ILE A 152 1.83 2.45 -13.71
C ILE A 152 1.07 2.80 -12.42
N ALA A 153 1.77 3.15 -11.34
CA ALA A 153 1.14 3.58 -10.08
C ALA A 153 0.22 4.79 -10.29
N ARG A 154 0.73 5.84 -10.95
CA ARG A 154 -0.02 7.07 -11.22
C ARG A 154 -1.26 6.82 -12.08
N ARG A 155 -1.11 6.16 -13.23
CA ARG A 155 -2.22 5.92 -14.18
C ARG A 155 -3.28 4.99 -13.62
N SER A 156 -2.89 3.98 -12.82
CA SER A 156 -3.86 3.10 -12.13
C SER A 156 -4.68 3.90 -11.12
N ALA A 157 -4.07 4.83 -10.39
CA ALA A 157 -4.76 5.71 -9.46
C ALA A 157 -5.66 6.73 -10.17
N GLU A 158 -5.24 7.30 -11.32
CA GLU A 158 -6.06 8.19 -12.15
C GLU A 158 -7.32 7.47 -12.65
N ALA A 159 -7.18 6.25 -13.17
CA ALA A 159 -8.31 5.45 -13.63
C ALA A 159 -9.25 5.08 -12.48
N THR A 160 -8.70 4.70 -11.32
CA THR A 160 -9.46 4.43 -10.10
C THR A 160 -10.23 5.66 -9.64
N ALA A 161 -9.60 6.84 -9.63
CA ALA A 161 -10.24 8.11 -9.28
C ALA A 161 -11.39 8.43 -10.21
N TYR A 162 -11.16 8.32 -11.52
CA TYR A 162 -12.18 8.56 -12.53
C TYR A 162 -13.42 7.67 -12.33
N GLU A 163 -13.23 6.35 -12.14
CA GLU A 163 -14.33 5.41 -11.95
C GLU A 163 -15.04 5.60 -10.61
N THR A 164 -14.29 5.91 -9.55
CA THR A 164 -14.85 6.18 -8.22
C THR A 164 -15.65 7.47 -8.21
N ARG A 165 -15.15 8.52 -8.87
CA ARG A 165 -15.89 9.79 -9.01
C ARG A 165 -17.16 9.63 -9.87
N ALA A 166 -17.12 8.77 -10.88
CA ALA A 166 -18.26 8.48 -11.76
C ALA A 166 -19.51 8.03 -10.98
N VAL A 167 -19.31 7.37 -9.85
CA VAL A 167 -20.39 6.91 -8.95
C VAL A 167 -20.65 7.86 -7.79
N SER A 168 -20.15 9.10 -7.87
CA SER A 168 -20.30 10.18 -6.88
C SER A 168 -19.54 9.98 -5.56
N VAL A 169 -18.61 9.04 -5.48
CA VAL A 169 -17.72 8.86 -4.33
C VAL A 169 -16.48 9.74 -4.51
N PRO A 170 -16.26 10.74 -3.62
CA PRO A 170 -15.18 11.70 -3.78
C PRO A 170 -13.92 11.37 -2.99
N TRP A 171 -13.84 10.23 -2.30
CA TRP A 171 -12.79 9.90 -1.36
C TRP A 171 -12.46 8.41 -1.33
N THR A 172 -11.17 8.06 -1.23
CA THR A 172 -10.70 6.69 -1.06
C THR A 172 -9.78 6.56 0.15
N TYR A 173 -9.81 5.37 0.81
CA TYR A 173 -8.86 5.00 1.87
C TYR A 173 -7.64 4.29 1.27
N SER A 174 -6.98 4.98 0.35
CA SER A 174 -5.80 4.54 -0.41
C SER A 174 -4.89 5.75 -0.71
N PRO A 175 -3.58 5.57 -0.93
CA PRO A 175 -2.82 4.32 -0.94
C PRO A 175 -2.44 3.82 0.45
N THR A 176 -2.20 2.50 0.57
CA THR A 176 -1.57 1.90 1.73
C THR A 176 -0.06 2.01 1.57
N VAL A 177 0.58 2.83 2.43
CA VAL A 177 2.02 3.11 2.38
C VAL A 177 2.78 2.57 3.59
N ASP A 178 2.18 1.63 4.31
CA ASP A 178 2.87 0.84 5.32
C ASP A 178 4.09 0.14 4.72
N LEU A 179 5.12 -0.10 5.53
CA LEU A 179 6.24 -0.94 5.12
C LEU A 179 5.98 -2.40 5.49
N GLY A 180 5.84 -3.26 4.50
CA GLY A 180 5.66 -4.70 4.69
C GLY A 180 6.98 -5.40 5.03
N ARG A 181 7.49 -5.19 6.24
CA ARG A 181 8.81 -5.68 6.67
C ARG A 181 8.74 -6.99 7.47
N ASP A 182 7.55 -7.50 7.78
CA ASP A 182 7.37 -8.81 8.39
C ASP A 182 6.63 -9.73 7.42
N ALA A 183 7.31 -10.77 6.94
CA ALA A 183 6.77 -11.74 5.98
C ALA A 183 5.50 -12.46 6.47
N ARG A 184 5.25 -12.47 7.78
CA ARG A 184 4.07 -13.12 8.40
C ARG A 184 2.82 -12.26 8.36
N TRP A 185 2.96 -10.92 8.17
CA TRP A 185 1.85 -9.98 8.24
C TRP A 185 0.88 -10.18 7.07
N PRO A 186 -0.45 -10.29 7.32
CA PRO A 186 -1.42 -10.63 6.27
C PRO A 186 -1.72 -9.51 5.28
N ARG A 187 -1.18 -8.30 5.50
CA ARG A 187 -1.47 -7.12 4.67
C ARG A 187 -0.27 -6.65 3.83
N ILE A 188 0.77 -7.48 3.66
CA ILE A 188 1.94 -7.14 2.82
C ILE A 188 1.50 -6.77 1.40
N TRP A 189 0.57 -7.50 0.83
CA TRP A 189 0.10 -7.28 -0.54
C TRP A 189 -0.65 -5.95 -0.74
N GLU A 190 -1.15 -5.32 0.34
CA GLU A 190 -1.83 -4.03 0.27
C GLU A 190 -0.85 -2.84 0.10
N ASN A 191 0.44 -3.03 0.35
CA ASN A 191 1.46 -1.98 0.34
C ASN A 191 2.50 -2.19 -0.77
N PHE A 192 3.54 -1.33 -0.79
CA PHE A 192 4.59 -1.34 -1.82
C PHE A 192 5.84 -2.11 -1.40
N GLY A 193 5.72 -3.08 -0.50
CA GLY A 193 6.83 -3.93 -0.07
C GLY A 193 7.62 -3.37 1.12
N GLU A 194 8.87 -3.80 1.23
CA GLU A 194 9.67 -3.57 2.44
C GLU A 194 10.51 -2.30 2.43
N ASP A 195 10.72 -1.68 1.25
CA ASP A 195 11.61 -0.53 1.08
C ASP A 195 10.89 0.81 1.22
N CYS A 196 11.45 1.71 2.04
CA CYS A 196 10.84 3.00 2.31
C CYS A 196 10.92 3.98 1.12
N TYR A 197 11.97 3.91 0.28
CA TYR A 197 12.09 4.77 -0.89
C TYR A 197 11.12 4.34 -2.00
N LEU A 198 11.03 3.04 -2.26
CA LEU A 198 10.05 2.49 -3.20
C LEU A 198 8.62 2.84 -2.79
N SER A 199 8.28 2.62 -1.50
CA SER A 199 6.95 2.96 -0.96
C SER A 199 6.67 4.46 -1.04
N SER A 200 7.67 5.31 -0.80
CA SER A 200 7.55 6.77 -0.91
C SER A 200 7.23 7.20 -2.35
N GLU A 201 7.97 6.69 -3.31
CA GLU A 201 7.83 7.08 -4.71
C GLU A 201 6.54 6.55 -5.34
N MET A 202 6.16 5.30 -5.05
CA MET A 202 4.90 4.71 -5.54
C MET A 202 3.69 5.37 -4.88
N GLY A 203 3.73 5.57 -3.55
CA GLY A 203 2.67 6.24 -2.81
C GLY A 203 2.47 7.69 -3.28
N LYS A 204 3.55 8.43 -3.47
CA LYS A 204 3.54 9.79 -4.05
C LYS A 204 2.91 9.82 -5.44
N ALA A 205 3.29 8.89 -6.33
CA ALA A 205 2.73 8.78 -7.67
C ALA A 205 1.21 8.51 -7.63
N MET A 206 0.76 7.64 -6.72
CA MET A 206 -0.68 7.37 -6.55
C MET A 206 -1.44 8.57 -5.97
N VAL A 207 -0.85 9.35 -5.05
CA VAL A 207 -1.50 10.59 -4.56
C VAL A 207 -1.75 11.55 -5.71
N TYR A 208 -0.77 11.77 -6.60
CA TYR A 208 -0.96 12.57 -7.80
C TYR A 208 -2.02 11.99 -8.75
N GLY A 209 -2.05 10.68 -8.91
CA GLY A 209 -3.05 10.00 -9.72
C GLY A 209 -4.47 10.15 -9.18
N PHE A 210 -4.66 9.98 -7.87
CA PHE A 210 -5.97 10.14 -7.22
C PHE A 210 -6.45 11.58 -7.18
N GLN A 211 -5.58 12.55 -6.82
CA GLN A 211 -5.97 13.93 -6.49
C GLN A 211 -5.66 14.96 -7.57
N GLY A 212 -4.80 14.63 -8.56
CA GLY A 212 -4.17 15.61 -9.42
C GLY A 212 -3.02 16.33 -8.70
N GLU A 213 -2.49 17.38 -9.32
CA GLU A 213 -1.30 18.10 -8.82
C GLU A 213 -1.63 19.26 -7.88
N ASP A 214 -2.87 19.77 -7.90
CA ASP A 214 -3.32 20.87 -7.03
C ASP A 214 -4.26 20.38 -5.93
N PRO A 215 -3.79 20.23 -4.69
CA PRO A 215 -4.61 19.76 -3.58
C PRO A 215 -5.72 20.72 -3.17
N ASN A 216 -5.71 21.97 -3.64
CA ASN A 216 -6.77 22.95 -3.40
C ASN A 216 -7.89 22.90 -4.44
N ASN A 217 -7.72 22.13 -5.52
CA ASN A 217 -8.69 22.05 -6.62
C ASN A 217 -8.82 20.61 -7.15
N ILE A 218 -9.50 19.76 -6.39
CA ILE A 218 -9.78 18.39 -6.83
C ILE A 218 -10.96 18.42 -7.79
N ASP A 219 -10.70 18.22 -9.06
CA ASP A 219 -11.72 18.33 -10.12
C ASP A 219 -12.70 17.14 -10.14
N GLN A 220 -13.62 17.16 -11.12
CA GLN A 220 -14.66 16.15 -11.24
C GLN A 220 -14.17 14.74 -11.61
N TYR A 221 -12.90 14.57 -11.98
CA TYR A 221 -12.30 13.28 -12.36
C TYR A 221 -11.37 12.71 -11.28
N HIS A 222 -11.09 13.51 -10.25
CA HIS A 222 -10.19 13.15 -9.14
C HIS A 222 -10.95 13.01 -7.81
N ILE A 223 -10.29 12.37 -6.84
CA ILE A 223 -10.84 12.10 -5.50
C ILE A 223 -9.79 12.39 -4.44
N ALA A 224 -10.20 12.64 -3.21
CA ALA A 224 -9.28 12.72 -2.08
C ALA A 224 -8.67 11.35 -1.77
N THR A 225 -7.41 11.36 -1.32
CA THR A 225 -6.73 10.17 -0.80
C THR A 225 -6.83 10.09 0.73
N SER A 226 -6.72 8.88 1.29
CA SER A 226 -6.36 8.67 2.68
C SER A 226 -5.20 7.71 2.74
N MET A 227 -4.00 8.25 2.97
CA MET A 227 -2.83 7.40 3.17
C MET A 227 -2.98 6.62 4.47
N LYS A 228 -2.63 5.34 4.46
CA LYS A 228 -2.82 4.45 5.61
C LYS A 228 -1.68 3.43 5.74
N HIS A 229 -1.45 2.92 6.96
CA HIS A 229 -2.04 3.28 8.25
C HIS A 229 -0.96 3.96 9.10
N PHE A 230 -1.13 5.18 9.46
CA PHE A 230 -0.13 6.04 10.10
C PHE A 230 0.09 5.69 11.57
N MET A 231 1.27 5.18 11.93
CA MET A 231 2.36 4.58 11.18
C MET A 231 3.00 3.43 11.97
N GLY A 232 3.89 2.64 11.30
CA GLY A 232 4.58 1.53 11.97
C GLY A 232 3.75 0.24 12.07
N TYR A 233 2.74 0.07 11.21
CA TYR A 233 1.78 -1.03 11.28
C TYR A 233 2.27 -2.33 10.65
N GLY A 234 3.12 -2.27 9.61
CA GLY A 234 3.57 -3.42 8.82
C GLY A 234 4.69 -4.26 9.45
N VAL A 235 4.96 -4.11 10.75
CA VAL A 235 6.00 -4.86 11.49
C VAL A 235 5.49 -5.34 12.85
N PRO A 236 4.31 -6.00 12.89
CA PRO A 236 3.77 -6.47 14.16
C PRO A 236 4.68 -7.53 14.77
N TRP A 237 4.99 -7.41 16.07
CA TRP A 237 5.91 -8.33 16.77
C TRP A 237 5.52 -9.80 16.62
N THR A 238 4.23 -10.09 16.62
CA THR A 238 3.71 -11.47 16.48
C THR A 238 3.49 -11.90 15.03
N GLY A 239 3.74 -11.03 14.05
CA GLY A 239 3.39 -11.26 12.65
C GLY A 239 1.88 -11.21 12.37
N LYS A 240 1.05 -10.90 13.37
CA LYS A 240 -0.42 -10.89 13.25
C LYS A 240 -0.95 -9.48 13.13
N ASP A 241 -1.98 -9.32 12.33
CA ASP A 241 -2.66 -8.05 12.12
C ASP A 241 -3.21 -7.45 13.42
N ARG A 242 -3.20 -6.13 13.53
CA ARG A 242 -3.71 -5.34 14.67
C ARG A 242 -3.02 -5.65 16.01
N THR A 243 -1.76 -6.13 15.96
CA THR A 243 -0.96 -6.43 17.16
C THR A 243 0.22 -5.46 17.30
N PRO A 244 0.77 -5.29 18.52
CA PRO A 244 1.81 -4.30 18.80
C PRO A 244 3.07 -4.46 17.94
N ALA A 245 3.66 -3.32 17.56
CA ALA A 245 4.98 -3.23 16.94
C ALA A 245 6.01 -2.62 17.91
N TYR A 246 7.28 -3.03 17.77
CA TYR A 246 8.42 -2.45 18.46
C TYR A 246 9.44 -1.97 17.44
N ILE A 247 9.57 -0.67 17.31
CA ILE A 247 10.37 0.00 16.28
C ILE A 247 11.28 1.01 16.98
N SER A 248 12.57 1.03 16.64
CA SER A 248 13.44 2.07 17.20
C SER A 248 12.91 3.46 16.82
N PRO A 249 13.03 4.48 17.69
CA PRO A 249 12.62 5.84 17.32
C PRO A 249 13.29 6.36 16.05
N ALA A 250 14.55 5.96 15.81
CA ALA A 250 15.29 6.29 14.58
C ALA A 250 14.62 5.66 13.34
N ASP A 251 14.39 4.34 13.33
CA ASP A 251 13.73 3.68 12.20
C ASP A 251 12.29 4.17 11.98
N LEU A 252 11.59 4.47 13.07
CA LEU A 252 10.22 5.01 12.98
C LEU A 252 10.21 6.35 12.22
N ARG A 253 11.17 7.24 12.53
CA ARG A 253 11.34 8.54 11.87
C ARG A 253 11.89 8.39 10.45
N GLU A 254 12.94 7.61 10.29
CA GLU A 254 13.71 7.53 9.05
C GLU A 254 13.03 6.69 7.98
N LYS A 255 12.44 5.55 8.38
CA LYS A 255 11.87 4.58 7.44
C LYS A 255 10.35 4.65 7.39
N HIS A 256 9.66 4.53 8.52
CA HIS A 256 8.19 4.43 8.55
C HIS A 256 7.46 5.76 8.30
N PHE A 257 8.06 6.88 8.68
CA PHE A 257 7.47 8.21 8.40
C PHE A 257 7.71 8.66 6.95
N ALA A 258 8.79 8.24 6.30
CA ALA A 258 9.19 8.70 4.98
C ALA A 258 8.10 8.54 3.89
N PRO A 259 7.40 7.39 3.74
CA PRO A 259 6.36 7.24 2.74
C PRO A 259 5.16 8.18 2.97
N PHE A 260 4.79 8.40 4.24
CA PHE A 260 3.74 9.36 4.59
C PHE A 260 4.17 10.78 4.26
N LEU A 261 5.38 11.18 4.65
CA LEU A 261 5.90 12.52 4.36
C LEU A 261 5.92 12.79 2.85
N ALA A 262 6.35 11.83 2.04
CA ALA A 262 6.35 11.95 0.59
C ALA A 262 4.94 12.17 0.01
N GLY A 263 3.95 11.44 0.51
CA GLY A 263 2.56 11.63 0.09
C GLY A 263 1.93 12.92 0.62
N LEU A 264 2.29 13.38 1.83
CA LEU A 264 1.86 14.70 2.34
C LEU A 264 2.43 15.82 1.47
N GLN A 265 3.70 15.73 1.06
CA GLN A 265 4.33 16.67 0.13
C GLN A 265 3.70 16.64 -1.27
N ALA A 266 3.11 15.51 -1.68
CA ALA A 266 2.30 15.40 -2.89
C ALA A 266 0.87 15.96 -2.71
N GLY A 267 0.50 16.40 -1.51
CA GLY A 267 -0.77 17.05 -1.24
C GLY A 267 -1.88 16.15 -0.70
N ALA A 268 -1.58 14.98 -0.14
CA ALA A 268 -2.58 14.07 0.42
C ALA A 268 -3.51 14.76 1.42
N LEU A 269 -4.83 14.69 1.18
CA LEU A 269 -5.82 15.44 1.96
C LEU A 269 -6.22 14.74 3.25
N THR A 270 -6.06 13.43 3.36
CA THR A 270 -6.39 12.71 4.59
C THR A 270 -5.37 11.62 4.93
N VAL A 271 -5.30 11.26 6.20
CA VAL A 271 -4.46 10.18 6.72
C VAL A 271 -5.28 9.35 7.70
N MET A 272 -5.24 8.03 7.55
CA MET A 272 -5.87 7.08 8.49
C MET A 272 -4.83 6.55 9.47
N VAL A 273 -5.20 6.50 10.75
CA VAL A 273 -4.31 6.09 11.84
C VAL A 273 -4.14 4.57 11.89
N ASN A 274 -2.96 4.12 12.27
CA ASN A 274 -2.63 2.72 12.55
C ASN A 274 -3.50 2.15 13.68
N SER A 275 -4.10 0.98 13.43
CA SER A 275 -4.99 0.29 14.35
C SER A 275 -4.30 -0.46 15.50
N ALA A 276 -2.99 -0.26 15.72
CA ALA A 276 -2.22 -0.95 16.76
C ALA A 276 -1.42 0.03 17.63
N SER A 277 -0.71 -0.51 18.61
CA SER A 277 0.26 0.24 19.41
C SER A 277 1.67 0.10 18.82
N VAL A 278 2.46 1.16 18.95
CA VAL A 278 3.89 1.18 18.62
C VAL A 278 4.67 1.53 19.88
N ASN A 279 5.65 0.70 20.23
CA ASN A 279 6.47 0.89 21.44
C ASN A 279 5.64 1.05 22.71
N GLY A 280 4.52 0.33 22.80
CA GLY A 280 3.61 0.34 23.96
C GLY A 280 2.60 1.50 24.01
N MET A 281 2.63 2.44 23.03
CA MET A 281 1.67 3.54 22.93
C MET A 281 0.68 3.25 21.80
N PRO A 282 -0.64 3.13 22.10
CA PRO A 282 -1.65 3.04 21.04
C PRO A 282 -1.59 4.27 20.13
N MET A 283 -1.58 4.05 18.82
CA MET A 283 -1.37 5.17 17.91
C MET A 283 -2.47 6.23 18.03
N HIS A 284 -3.73 5.82 18.25
CA HIS A 284 -4.86 6.74 18.49
C HIS A 284 -4.76 7.59 19.78
N ALA A 285 -3.81 7.28 20.66
CA ALA A 285 -3.53 8.05 21.88
C ALA A 285 -2.21 8.84 21.82
N ASN A 286 -1.45 8.69 20.73
CA ASN A 286 -0.10 9.23 20.61
C ASN A 286 -0.09 10.68 20.09
N LYS A 287 -0.27 11.63 21.00
CA LYS A 287 -0.30 13.06 20.65
C LYS A 287 0.99 13.55 19.99
N ASP A 288 2.14 13.07 20.44
CA ASP A 288 3.45 13.52 19.93
C ASP A 288 3.61 13.19 18.45
N ILE A 289 3.11 12.03 18.03
CA ILE A 289 3.14 11.61 16.63
C ILE A 289 1.99 12.24 15.84
N LEU A 290 0.74 12.13 16.33
CA LEU A 290 -0.44 12.57 15.58
C LEU A 290 -0.53 14.09 15.46
N THR A 291 -0.21 14.82 16.51
CA THR A 291 -0.19 16.28 16.49
C THR A 291 1.22 16.79 16.19
N GLY A 292 2.23 16.36 16.94
CA GLY A 292 3.59 16.87 16.83
C GLY A 292 4.19 16.60 15.44
N TRP A 293 4.42 15.33 15.09
CA TRP A 293 5.09 15.01 13.81
C TRP A 293 4.20 15.29 12.59
N LEU A 294 2.94 14.81 12.63
CA LEU A 294 2.08 14.85 11.45
C LEU A 294 1.57 16.27 11.16
N LYS A 295 1.10 17.00 12.17
CA LYS A 295 0.43 18.30 11.95
C LYS A 295 1.37 19.48 12.15
N GLU A 296 2.07 19.55 13.29
CA GLU A 296 2.88 20.73 13.66
C GLU A 296 4.19 20.79 12.89
N GLU A 297 4.94 19.69 12.81
CA GLU A 297 6.24 19.69 12.11
C GLU A 297 6.07 19.85 10.59
N THR A 298 5.03 19.26 9.98
CA THR A 298 4.80 19.34 8.53
C THR A 298 3.94 20.52 8.11
N GLY A 299 3.23 21.15 9.06
CA GLY A 299 2.22 22.16 8.74
C GLY A 299 1.02 21.62 7.97
N TRP A 300 0.78 20.30 8.01
CA TRP A 300 -0.30 19.64 7.27
C TRP A 300 -1.69 20.02 7.81
N ASP A 301 -2.57 20.43 6.91
CA ASP A 301 -3.91 20.94 7.21
C ASP A 301 -5.06 20.00 6.85
N GLY A 302 -4.75 18.74 6.49
CA GLY A 302 -5.73 17.72 6.12
C GLY A 302 -6.42 17.07 7.31
N VAL A 303 -7.23 16.04 7.03
CA VAL A 303 -8.08 15.32 8.00
C VAL A 303 -7.38 14.05 8.50
N LEU A 304 -7.24 13.93 9.81
CA LEU A 304 -6.77 12.71 10.46
C LEU A 304 -7.98 11.88 10.90
N ILE A 305 -8.18 10.72 10.27
CA ILE A 305 -9.28 9.80 10.55
C ILE A 305 -8.80 8.56 11.30
N THR A 306 -9.65 7.99 12.15
CA THR A 306 -9.40 6.68 12.78
C THR A 306 -9.54 5.54 11.76
N ASP A 307 -9.01 4.38 12.07
CA ASP A 307 -9.44 3.11 11.46
C ASP A 307 -10.75 2.63 12.12
N TRP A 308 -11.26 1.50 11.68
CA TRP A 308 -12.58 0.92 12.01
C TRP A 308 -12.81 0.73 13.51
N ALA A 309 -13.68 1.55 14.08
CA ALA A 309 -14.07 1.55 15.50
C ALA A 309 -12.89 1.64 16.51
N ASP A 310 -11.73 2.17 16.10
CA ASP A 310 -10.48 2.04 16.86
C ASP A 310 -10.42 2.90 18.13
N ILE A 311 -11.26 3.92 18.26
CA ILE A 311 -11.37 4.62 19.55
C ILE A 311 -11.89 3.66 20.63
N ASN A 312 -12.82 2.75 20.28
CA ASN A 312 -13.32 1.74 21.19
C ASN A 312 -12.20 0.80 21.66
N ASN A 313 -11.23 0.52 20.81
CA ASN A 313 -10.09 -0.34 21.10
C ASN A 313 -9.19 0.23 22.21
N LEU A 314 -9.18 1.55 22.46
CA LEU A 314 -8.42 2.12 23.57
C LEU A 314 -8.88 1.61 24.93
N TYR A 315 -10.15 1.23 25.10
CA TYR A 315 -10.65 0.65 26.35
C TYR A 315 -10.94 -0.85 26.27
N THR A 316 -11.20 -1.42 25.08
CA THR A 316 -11.55 -2.85 24.94
C THR A 316 -10.36 -3.75 24.68
N ARG A 317 -9.31 -3.23 24.04
CA ARG A 317 -8.11 -3.98 23.61
C ARG A 317 -6.83 -3.44 24.23
N GLU A 318 -6.59 -2.13 24.10
CA GLU A 318 -5.34 -1.49 24.54
C GLU A 318 -5.31 -1.17 26.03
N MET A 319 -6.47 -1.15 26.72
CA MET A 319 -6.63 -0.94 28.16
C MET A 319 -6.01 0.37 28.69
N VAL A 320 -6.00 1.44 27.86
CA VAL A 320 -5.47 2.76 28.24
C VAL A 320 -6.56 3.78 28.56
N ALA A 321 -7.81 3.43 28.33
CA ALA A 321 -8.99 4.21 28.71
C ALA A 321 -9.92 3.35 29.56
N LYS A 322 -10.66 3.99 30.49
CA LYS A 322 -11.57 3.28 31.41
C LYS A 322 -12.92 2.93 30.78
N ASP A 323 -13.34 3.71 29.80
CA ASP A 323 -14.63 3.57 29.10
C ASP A 323 -14.59 4.29 27.75
N LYS A 324 -15.65 4.19 26.94
CA LYS A 324 -15.77 4.84 25.63
C LYS A 324 -15.64 6.35 25.71
N LYS A 325 -16.20 7.00 26.74
CA LYS A 325 -16.12 8.46 26.92
C LYS A 325 -14.68 8.90 27.17
N ASP A 326 -13.95 8.16 27.99
CA ASP A 326 -12.53 8.42 28.26
C ASP A 326 -11.65 8.16 27.03
N ALA A 327 -11.94 7.10 26.26
CA ALA A 327 -11.28 6.82 24.99
C ALA A 327 -11.45 7.97 23.98
N LEU A 328 -12.65 8.51 23.84
CA LEU A 328 -12.92 9.69 23.01
C LEU A 328 -12.13 10.91 23.48
N ARG A 329 -12.08 11.16 24.78
CA ARG A 329 -11.29 12.26 25.37
C ARG A 329 -9.82 12.15 24.99
N ILE A 330 -9.24 10.95 25.11
CA ILE A 330 -7.83 10.68 24.80
C ILE A 330 -7.57 10.91 23.30
N ALA A 331 -8.34 10.26 22.42
CA ALA A 331 -8.11 10.29 20.98
C ALA A 331 -8.30 11.70 20.39
N ILE A 332 -9.36 12.40 20.75
CA ILE A 332 -9.62 13.75 20.22
C ILE A 332 -8.54 14.73 20.67
N ASN A 333 -8.10 14.66 21.94
CA ASN A 333 -7.00 15.49 22.42
C ASN A 333 -5.63 15.09 21.85
N ALA A 334 -5.47 13.86 21.37
CA ALA A 334 -4.27 13.42 20.65
C ALA A 334 -4.22 13.96 19.21
N GLY A 335 -5.36 14.41 18.65
CA GLY A 335 -5.36 15.05 17.33
C GLY A 335 -6.32 14.45 16.30
N ILE A 336 -7.13 13.45 16.65
CA ILE A 336 -8.13 12.86 15.74
C ILE A 336 -9.15 13.91 15.32
N ASP A 337 -9.45 13.98 14.01
CA ASP A 337 -10.37 14.95 13.41
C ASP A 337 -11.69 14.29 12.97
N MET A 338 -11.64 13.03 12.52
CA MET A 338 -12.81 12.28 12.09
C MET A 338 -12.81 10.89 12.73
N ILE A 339 -13.98 10.46 13.15
CA ILE A 339 -14.21 9.22 13.90
C ILE A 339 -14.97 8.25 13.01
N MET A 340 -14.31 7.18 12.60
CA MET A 340 -14.95 6.04 11.95
C MET A 340 -15.62 5.18 13.03
N GLU A 341 -16.88 5.50 13.34
CA GLU A 341 -17.71 4.75 14.30
C GLU A 341 -18.86 4.08 13.51
N PRO A 342 -18.63 2.89 12.95
CA PRO A 342 -19.47 2.36 11.86
C PRO A 342 -20.96 2.27 12.16
N TYR A 343 -21.33 1.82 13.36
CA TYR A 343 -22.69 1.42 13.69
C TYR A 343 -23.34 2.20 14.84
N SER A 344 -22.67 3.22 15.40
CA SER A 344 -23.17 3.95 16.55
C SER A 344 -22.99 5.46 16.45
N CYS A 345 -23.99 6.20 16.92
CA CYS A 345 -23.91 7.67 17.08
C CYS A 345 -23.62 8.09 18.53
N ASP A 346 -23.32 7.18 19.44
CA ASP A 346 -23.14 7.46 20.87
C ASP A 346 -22.00 8.45 21.13
N ALA A 347 -20.95 8.40 20.29
CA ALA A 347 -19.83 9.33 20.36
C ALA A 347 -20.28 10.79 20.31
N CYS A 348 -21.35 11.13 19.57
CA CYS A 348 -21.88 12.49 19.53
C CYS A 348 -22.27 13.00 20.91
N GLY A 349 -23.00 12.18 21.70
CA GLY A 349 -23.42 12.53 23.04
C GLY A 349 -22.24 12.72 23.99
N TYR A 350 -21.31 11.78 24.00
CA TYR A 350 -20.12 11.85 24.85
C TYR A 350 -19.23 13.04 24.51
N LEU A 351 -19.06 13.39 23.24
CA LEU A 351 -18.27 14.57 22.83
C LEU A 351 -18.92 15.88 23.30
N ILE A 352 -20.24 16.01 23.19
CA ILE A 352 -20.97 17.17 23.71
C ILE A 352 -20.74 17.31 25.21
N GLU A 353 -20.83 16.21 25.97
CA GLU A 353 -20.58 16.20 27.42
C GLU A 353 -19.14 16.60 27.72
N LEU A 354 -18.16 16.00 27.06
CA LEU A 354 -16.73 16.27 27.27
C LEU A 354 -16.36 17.73 27.01
N VAL A 355 -16.99 18.36 26.01
CA VAL A 355 -16.81 19.80 25.76
C VAL A 355 -17.43 20.64 26.86
N LYS A 356 -18.67 20.31 27.30
CA LYS A 356 -19.35 21.02 28.40
C LYS A 356 -18.60 20.86 29.74
N GLU A 357 -17.95 19.74 29.96
CA GLU A 357 -17.09 19.46 31.12
C GLU A 357 -15.71 20.12 31.03
N GLY A 358 -15.36 20.77 29.90
CA GLY A 358 -14.04 21.36 29.67
C GLY A 358 -12.92 20.33 29.50
N LYS A 359 -13.25 19.05 29.23
CA LYS A 359 -12.28 17.95 29.03
C LYS A 359 -11.73 17.91 27.60
N ILE A 360 -12.49 18.43 26.65
CA ILE A 360 -12.06 18.72 25.28
C ILE A 360 -12.30 20.21 25.05
N PRO A 361 -11.27 21.00 24.69
CA PRO A 361 -11.45 22.40 24.42
C PRO A 361 -12.25 22.62 23.14
N MET A 362 -13.11 23.64 23.10
CA MET A 362 -13.91 23.98 21.92
C MET A 362 -13.02 24.22 20.69
N SER A 363 -11.82 24.80 20.89
CA SER A 363 -10.84 25.04 19.82
C SER A 363 -10.40 23.74 19.13
N ARG A 364 -10.38 22.59 19.84
CA ARG A 364 -10.04 21.29 19.23
C ARG A 364 -11.17 20.80 18.33
N ILE A 365 -12.43 20.98 18.74
CA ILE A 365 -13.61 20.66 17.91
C ILE A 365 -13.65 21.58 16.69
N ASP A 366 -13.37 22.86 16.87
CA ASP A 366 -13.31 23.82 15.75
C ASP A 366 -12.22 23.46 14.75
N ASP A 367 -11.03 23.05 15.21
CA ASP A 367 -9.95 22.61 14.32
C ASP A 367 -10.34 21.34 13.55
N ALA A 368 -10.91 20.33 14.21
CA ALA A 368 -11.36 19.10 13.56
C ALA A 368 -12.42 19.39 12.47
N CYS A 369 -13.47 20.11 12.85
CA CYS A 369 -14.54 20.48 11.92
C CYS A 369 -14.01 21.34 10.75
N ARG A 370 -13.10 22.29 11.02
CA ARG A 370 -12.43 23.13 10.00
C ARG A 370 -11.72 22.27 8.94
N ARG A 371 -10.98 21.27 9.36
CA ARG A 371 -10.26 20.33 8.46
C ARG A 371 -11.23 19.55 7.58
N VAL A 372 -12.32 19.03 8.16
CA VAL A 372 -13.37 18.32 7.41
C VAL A 372 -14.05 19.25 6.40
N LEU A 373 -14.40 20.47 6.78
CA LEU A 373 -15.00 21.46 5.88
C LEU A 373 -14.04 21.84 4.75
N ARG A 374 -12.75 22.04 5.05
CA ARG A 374 -11.70 22.33 4.05
C ARG A 374 -11.63 21.24 2.99
N MET A 375 -11.61 19.96 3.40
CA MET A 375 -11.65 18.83 2.48
C MET A 375 -12.88 18.89 1.56
N LYS A 376 -14.07 19.16 2.11
CA LYS A 376 -15.31 19.28 1.33
C LYS A 376 -15.29 20.43 0.32
N TYR A 377 -14.67 21.57 0.66
CA TYR A 377 -14.48 22.70 -0.27
C TYR A 377 -13.45 22.37 -1.36
N ARG A 378 -12.32 21.74 -1.01
CA ARG A 378 -11.30 21.29 -1.97
C ARG A 378 -11.86 20.28 -3.00
N LEU A 379 -12.83 19.48 -2.59
CA LEU A 379 -13.56 18.51 -3.43
C LEU A 379 -14.74 19.12 -4.21
N ASP A 380 -14.98 20.44 -4.07
CA ASP A 380 -16.11 21.18 -4.66
C ASP A 380 -17.49 20.60 -4.34
N LEU A 381 -17.64 19.88 -3.22
CA LEU A 381 -18.89 19.19 -2.85
C LEU A 381 -20.05 20.13 -2.57
N PHE A 382 -19.80 21.35 -2.11
CA PHE A 382 -20.86 22.33 -1.87
C PHE A 382 -21.61 22.75 -3.14
N LYS A 383 -20.94 22.73 -4.30
CA LYS A 383 -21.53 23.03 -5.60
C LYS A 383 -21.94 21.77 -6.35
N ASN A 384 -21.09 20.74 -6.29
CA ASN A 384 -21.22 19.50 -7.06
C ASN A 384 -21.19 18.27 -6.15
N PRO A 385 -22.21 18.07 -5.28
CA PRO A 385 -22.23 16.95 -4.33
C PRO A 385 -22.44 15.57 -4.97
N THR A 386 -22.86 15.53 -6.23
CA THR A 386 -23.09 14.29 -6.98
C THR A 386 -22.59 14.40 -8.40
N GLN A 387 -22.27 13.27 -9.01
CA GLN A 387 -21.91 13.14 -10.42
C GLN A 387 -22.96 12.35 -11.18
N LYS A 388 -22.85 12.35 -12.51
CA LYS A 388 -23.72 11.57 -13.40
C LYS A 388 -22.89 10.59 -14.21
N LEU A 389 -23.13 9.30 -14.07
CA LEU A 389 -22.40 8.23 -14.73
C LEU A 389 -22.26 8.45 -16.26
N LYS A 390 -23.27 9.01 -16.91
CA LYS A 390 -23.23 9.35 -18.34
C LYS A 390 -22.10 10.31 -18.75
N ASN A 391 -21.54 11.06 -17.80
CA ASN A 391 -20.42 12.00 -18.04
C ASN A 391 -19.05 11.30 -17.98
N TYR A 392 -19.03 9.99 -17.70
CA TYR A 392 -17.85 9.19 -17.52
C TYR A 392 -17.81 8.01 -18.51
N PRO A 393 -17.65 8.28 -19.82
CA PRO A 393 -17.76 7.26 -20.86
C PRO A 393 -16.66 6.19 -20.81
N LYS A 394 -15.56 6.43 -20.09
CA LYS A 394 -14.45 5.47 -19.94
C LYS A 394 -14.70 4.43 -18.82
N PHE A 395 -15.76 4.59 -17.99
CA PHE A 395 -16.04 3.70 -16.88
C PHE A 395 -16.18 2.24 -17.33
N GLY A 396 -15.37 1.34 -16.75
CA GLY A 396 -15.31 -0.10 -17.09
C GLY A 396 -14.91 -0.38 -18.55
N GLY A 397 -14.29 0.61 -19.22
CA GLY A 397 -13.97 0.58 -20.63
C GLY A 397 -12.64 -0.09 -20.98
N GLU A 398 -12.42 -0.27 -22.26
CA GLU A 398 -11.27 -0.98 -22.83
C GLU A 398 -9.93 -0.29 -22.52
N GLU A 399 -9.91 1.05 -22.40
CA GLU A 399 -8.72 1.82 -22.07
C GLU A 399 -8.14 1.42 -20.71
N PHE A 400 -9.02 1.31 -19.69
CA PHE A 400 -8.60 0.94 -18.34
C PHE A 400 -8.31 -0.56 -18.22
N ALA A 401 -9.02 -1.41 -18.97
CA ALA A 401 -8.69 -2.84 -19.06
C ALA A 401 -7.29 -3.07 -19.65
N LYS A 402 -6.90 -2.32 -20.69
CA LYS A 402 -5.55 -2.36 -21.26
C LYS A 402 -4.49 -1.92 -20.26
N LEU A 403 -4.75 -0.87 -19.48
CA LEU A 403 -3.85 -0.42 -18.43
C LEU A 403 -3.70 -1.47 -17.31
N ALA A 404 -4.79 -2.14 -16.92
CA ALA A 404 -4.74 -3.22 -15.95
C ALA A 404 -3.92 -4.41 -16.46
N LEU A 405 -4.05 -4.75 -17.75
CA LEU A 405 -3.22 -5.79 -18.42
C LEU A 405 -1.74 -5.39 -18.45
N GLU A 406 -1.43 -4.13 -18.79
CA GLU A 406 -0.07 -3.59 -18.77
C GLU A 406 0.56 -3.71 -17.38
N GLY A 407 -0.16 -3.25 -16.34
CA GLY A 407 0.29 -3.34 -14.95
C GLY A 407 0.50 -4.78 -14.48
N ALA A 408 -0.43 -5.69 -14.79
CA ALA A 408 -0.30 -7.10 -14.46
C ALA A 408 0.90 -7.75 -15.16
N THR A 409 1.10 -7.46 -16.46
CA THR A 409 2.22 -7.99 -17.25
C THR A 409 3.58 -7.49 -16.72
N GLU A 410 3.71 -6.20 -16.40
CA GLU A 410 4.97 -5.65 -15.88
C GLU A 410 5.28 -6.06 -14.44
N SER A 411 4.31 -6.55 -13.70
CA SER A 411 4.46 -6.87 -12.28
C SER A 411 4.91 -8.29 -11.98
N MET A 412 4.62 -9.25 -12.88
CA MET A 412 4.95 -10.65 -12.64
C MET A 412 6.46 -10.89 -12.72
N VAL A 413 6.97 -11.68 -11.78
CA VAL A 413 8.41 -11.89 -11.61
C VAL A 413 8.82 -13.29 -12.02
N LEU A 414 9.73 -13.42 -12.97
CA LEU A 414 10.36 -14.70 -13.31
C LEU A 414 11.47 -14.99 -12.31
N LEU A 415 11.29 -15.99 -11.47
CA LEU A 415 12.22 -16.35 -10.40
C LEU A 415 13.19 -17.47 -10.80
N LYS A 416 12.78 -18.36 -11.71
CA LYS A 416 13.59 -19.48 -12.18
C LYS A 416 13.22 -19.86 -13.61
N ASN A 417 14.21 -20.19 -14.46
CA ASN A 417 13.99 -20.67 -15.84
C ASN A 417 15.12 -21.60 -16.27
N GLU A 418 15.19 -22.78 -15.67
CA GLU A 418 16.22 -23.79 -15.99
C GLU A 418 15.93 -24.46 -17.33
N GLY A 419 16.98 -24.69 -18.11
CA GLY A 419 16.86 -25.32 -19.43
C GLY A 419 16.02 -24.52 -20.43
N ASN A 420 15.72 -23.26 -20.17
CA ASN A 420 14.82 -22.42 -20.95
C ASN A 420 13.45 -23.10 -21.15
N ILE A 421 12.88 -23.66 -20.06
CA ILE A 421 11.54 -24.26 -20.10
C ILE A 421 10.48 -23.23 -20.54
N LEU A 422 10.68 -21.98 -20.21
CA LEU A 422 9.90 -20.85 -20.67
C LEU A 422 10.66 -20.07 -21.76
N PRO A 423 9.97 -19.55 -22.81
CA PRO A 423 8.54 -19.63 -23.04
C PRO A 423 8.08 -21.03 -23.50
N LEU A 424 6.84 -21.39 -23.11
CA LEU A 424 6.23 -22.67 -23.49
C LEU A 424 5.89 -22.67 -24.98
N GLN A 425 6.29 -23.72 -25.67
CA GLN A 425 6.05 -23.87 -27.10
C GLN A 425 4.60 -24.30 -27.39
N HIS A 426 4.00 -23.74 -28.45
CA HIS A 426 2.71 -24.23 -28.95
C HIS A 426 2.78 -25.71 -29.40
N GLY A 427 1.64 -26.38 -29.34
CA GLY A 427 1.52 -27.81 -29.66
C GLY A 427 1.92 -28.74 -28.51
N LYS A 428 2.42 -28.21 -27.38
CA LYS A 428 2.64 -28.98 -26.16
C LYS A 428 1.32 -29.22 -25.44
N LYS A 429 1.19 -30.43 -24.86
CA LYS A 429 0.12 -30.75 -23.92
C LYS A 429 0.50 -30.29 -22.52
N ILE A 430 -0.38 -29.54 -21.88
CA ILE A 430 -0.16 -28.86 -20.61
C ILE A 430 -1.13 -29.40 -19.55
N LEU A 431 -0.64 -29.79 -18.39
CA LEU A 431 -1.47 -29.98 -17.21
C LEU A 431 -1.46 -28.69 -16.39
N LEU A 432 -2.63 -28.09 -16.22
CA LEU A 432 -2.85 -27.08 -15.19
C LEU A 432 -3.36 -27.74 -13.92
N THR A 433 -2.69 -27.46 -12.81
CA THR A 433 -2.99 -28.06 -11.50
C THR A 433 -2.83 -27.05 -10.38
N GLY A 434 -3.20 -27.42 -9.15
CA GLY A 434 -3.19 -26.54 -7.99
C GLY A 434 -4.49 -25.73 -7.80
N PRO A 435 -4.73 -25.24 -6.58
CA PRO A 435 -6.00 -24.62 -6.21
C PRO A 435 -6.26 -23.27 -6.94
N ASN A 436 -5.19 -22.57 -7.37
CA ASN A 436 -5.29 -21.26 -7.98
C ASN A 436 -5.47 -21.31 -9.52
N ALA A 437 -5.50 -22.51 -10.12
CA ALA A 437 -5.52 -22.66 -11.58
C ALA A 437 -6.80 -22.11 -12.24
N ASN A 438 -7.93 -22.11 -11.55
CA ASN A 438 -9.23 -21.77 -12.13
C ASN A 438 -10.14 -20.98 -11.18
N GLN A 439 -9.63 -19.89 -10.60
CA GLN A 439 -10.39 -19.03 -9.68
C GLN A 439 -9.98 -17.56 -9.81
N MET A 440 -10.93 -16.66 -10.05
CA MET A 440 -10.69 -15.22 -10.12
C MET A 440 -10.38 -14.63 -8.74
N ARG A 441 -11.01 -15.14 -7.68
CA ARG A 441 -10.80 -14.60 -6.33
C ARG A 441 -9.33 -14.69 -5.86
N CYS A 442 -8.59 -15.68 -6.32
CA CYS A 442 -7.15 -15.78 -6.03
C CYS A 442 -6.33 -14.74 -6.79
N LEU A 443 -6.73 -14.41 -8.03
CA LEU A 443 -6.10 -13.37 -8.83
C LEU A 443 -6.41 -11.96 -8.34
N ASP A 444 -7.62 -11.73 -7.84
CA ASP A 444 -8.09 -10.42 -7.37
C ASP A 444 -7.69 -10.14 -5.92
N GLY A 445 -7.70 -11.17 -5.06
CA GLY A 445 -7.37 -11.05 -3.64
C GLY A 445 -8.45 -10.35 -2.81
N GLY A 446 -8.08 -9.92 -1.61
CA GLY A 446 -8.95 -9.14 -0.72
C GLY A 446 -9.28 -7.76 -1.28
N TRP A 447 -10.27 -7.09 -0.69
CA TRP A 447 -10.80 -5.79 -1.17
C TRP A 447 -11.34 -5.83 -2.61
N SER A 448 -11.81 -6.98 -3.10
CA SER A 448 -12.32 -7.15 -4.45
C SER A 448 -13.79 -7.51 -4.42
N TYR A 449 -14.66 -6.59 -4.80
CA TYR A 449 -16.14 -6.65 -4.75
C TYR A 449 -16.72 -6.85 -3.35
N THR A 450 -16.00 -7.49 -2.46
CA THR A 450 -16.28 -7.68 -1.02
C THR A 450 -15.02 -7.49 -0.21
N TRP A 451 -15.15 -7.28 1.10
CA TRP A 451 -14.00 -7.10 1.99
C TRP A 451 -12.97 -8.23 1.84
N GLN A 452 -13.38 -9.49 1.93
CA GLN A 452 -12.47 -10.64 1.82
C GLN A 452 -12.18 -11.10 0.38
N GLY A 453 -12.80 -10.51 -0.63
CA GLY A 453 -12.64 -10.91 -2.04
C GLY A 453 -13.24 -12.26 -2.41
N HIS A 454 -13.87 -12.95 -1.47
CA HIS A 454 -14.35 -14.34 -1.60
C HIS A 454 -15.46 -14.54 -2.65
N ARG A 455 -16.08 -13.44 -3.13
CA ARG A 455 -17.14 -13.47 -4.14
C ARG A 455 -16.70 -12.93 -5.50
N ALA A 456 -15.39 -12.74 -5.72
CA ALA A 456 -14.91 -12.19 -6.99
C ALA A 456 -15.32 -13.04 -8.20
N ASP A 457 -15.34 -14.36 -8.06
CA ASP A 457 -15.78 -15.27 -9.13
C ASP A 457 -17.23 -15.00 -9.63
N GLU A 458 -18.11 -14.42 -8.78
CA GLU A 458 -19.48 -14.06 -9.17
C GLU A 458 -19.52 -12.80 -10.05
N PHE A 459 -18.57 -11.89 -9.92
CA PHE A 459 -18.59 -10.57 -10.55
C PHE A 459 -17.57 -10.42 -11.69
N ALA A 460 -16.51 -11.24 -11.69
CA ALA A 460 -15.40 -11.16 -12.64
C ALA A 460 -15.58 -12.01 -13.90
N GLY A 461 -16.78 -12.56 -14.17
CA GLY A 461 -17.04 -13.52 -15.25
C GLY A 461 -16.81 -13.04 -16.68
N LYS A 462 -16.46 -11.76 -16.89
CA LYS A 462 -16.00 -11.25 -18.19
C LYS A 462 -14.50 -11.39 -18.40
N TYR A 463 -13.75 -11.79 -17.38
CA TYR A 463 -12.28 -11.95 -17.41
C TYR A 463 -11.92 -13.44 -17.37
N ASN A 464 -10.72 -13.77 -17.83
CA ASN A 464 -10.25 -15.14 -17.89
C ASN A 464 -9.55 -15.56 -16.60
N THR A 465 -9.91 -16.72 -16.05
CA THR A 465 -9.06 -17.45 -15.09
C THR A 465 -7.75 -17.86 -15.77
N ILE A 466 -6.77 -18.34 -15.00
CA ILE A 466 -5.53 -18.89 -15.59
C ILE A 466 -5.87 -20.02 -16.57
N TYR A 467 -6.76 -20.94 -16.20
CA TYR A 467 -7.18 -22.05 -17.06
C TYR A 467 -7.82 -21.56 -18.37
N GLU A 468 -8.74 -20.61 -18.30
CA GLU A 468 -9.41 -20.09 -19.48
C GLU A 468 -8.43 -19.38 -20.42
N ALA A 469 -7.51 -18.57 -19.85
CA ALA A 469 -6.46 -17.90 -20.62
C ALA A 469 -5.52 -18.91 -21.32
N PHE A 470 -5.11 -19.98 -20.63
CA PHE A 470 -4.33 -21.07 -21.24
C PHE A 470 -5.10 -21.78 -22.36
N CYS A 471 -6.39 -22.07 -22.17
CA CYS A 471 -7.22 -22.65 -23.22
C CYS A 471 -7.33 -21.76 -24.45
N ASN A 472 -7.47 -20.45 -24.26
CA ASN A 472 -7.53 -19.49 -25.35
C ASN A 472 -6.22 -19.40 -26.14
N GLU A 473 -5.07 -19.54 -25.47
CA GLU A 473 -3.75 -19.42 -26.10
C GLU A 473 -3.28 -20.72 -26.76
N TYR A 474 -3.40 -21.84 -26.06
CA TYR A 474 -2.81 -23.12 -26.48
C TYR A 474 -3.81 -24.10 -27.13
N GLY A 475 -5.10 -23.77 -27.11
CA GLY A 475 -6.19 -24.66 -27.54
C GLY A 475 -6.67 -25.55 -26.40
N LYS A 476 -7.99 -25.65 -26.21
CA LYS A 476 -8.62 -26.38 -25.13
C LYS A 476 -8.25 -27.88 -25.14
N GLU A 477 -7.99 -28.44 -26.30
CA GLU A 477 -7.58 -29.84 -26.50
C GLU A 477 -6.16 -30.13 -26.00
N ASN A 478 -5.35 -29.10 -25.81
CA ASN A 478 -3.97 -29.19 -25.34
C ASN A 478 -3.84 -28.88 -23.84
N VAL A 479 -4.89 -28.40 -23.17
CA VAL A 479 -4.85 -27.98 -21.78
C VAL A 479 -5.77 -28.88 -20.94
N ILE A 480 -5.17 -29.65 -20.05
CA ILE A 480 -5.89 -30.50 -19.10
C ILE A 480 -5.93 -29.77 -17.77
N LEU A 481 -7.13 -29.59 -17.17
CA LEU A 481 -7.29 -29.10 -15.83
C LEU A 481 -7.52 -30.28 -14.86
N ASN A 482 -6.65 -30.43 -13.88
CA ASN A 482 -6.85 -31.28 -12.73
C ASN A 482 -6.18 -30.62 -11.52
N GLN A 483 -6.97 -30.00 -10.65
CA GLN A 483 -6.45 -29.18 -9.58
C GLN A 483 -5.69 -30.01 -8.51
N GLY A 484 -6.10 -31.26 -8.24
CA GLY A 484 -5.48 -32.11 -7.22
C GLY A 484 -5.68 -31.63 -5.78
N VAL A 485 -5.64 -30.33 -5.57
CA VAL A 485 -5.94 -29.63 -4.30
C VAL A 485 -6.92 -28.50 -4.60
N THR A 486 -7.92 -28.29 -3.75
CA THR A 486 -8.91 -27.21 -3.89
C THR A 486 -9.21 -26.60 -2.53
N TYR A 487 -9.57 -25.31 -2.50
CA TYR A 487 -9.99 -24.63 -1.27
C TYR A 487 -11.39 -25.04 -0.83
N ASN A 488 -11.60 -25.07 0.49
CA ASN A 488 -12.92 -25.23 1.08
C ASN A 488 -13.66 -23.89 1.07
N GLU A 489 -14.59 -23.71 0.15
CA GLU A 489 -15.33 -22.44 -0.02
C GLU A 489 -16.20 -22.04 1.19
N LYS A 490 -16.53 -23.00 2.05
CA LYS A 490 -17.32 -22.77 3.27
C LYS A 490 -16.46 -22.62 4.53
N GLY A 491 -15.15 -22.83 4.37
CA GLY A 491 -14.18 -22.79 5.44
C GLY A 491 -13.47 -21.43 5.57
N LYS A 492 -12.42 -21.41 6.36
CA LYS A 492 -11.48 -20.30 6.43
C LYS A 492 -10.64 -20.24 5.16
N TYR A 493 -10.03 -19.08 4.85
CA TYR A 493 -9.30 -18.91 3.58
C TYR A 493 -8.20 -19.97 3.34
N TRP A 494 -7.58 -20.48 4.40
CA TRP A 494 -6.50 -21.49 4.31
C TRP A 494 -6.99 -22.93 4.31
N GLU A 495 -8.29 -23.17 4.54
CA GLU A 495 -8.82 -24.53 4.58
C GLU A 495 -8.97 -25.09 3.17
N GLU A 496 -8.51 -26.33 3.00
CA GLU A 496 -8.56 -27.09 1.75
C GLU A 496 -9.50 -28.28 1.90
N ASN A 497 -10.07 -28.71 0.80
CA ASN A 497 -10.81 -29.98 0.73
C ASN A 497 -9.84 -31.16 0.77
N GLU A 498 -10.36 -32.37 0.98
CA GLU A 498 -9.55 -33.59 0.90
C GLU A 498 -8.81 -33.66 -0.45
N PRO A 499 -7.48 -33.73 -0.45
CA PRO A 499 -6.69 -33.64 -1.68
C PRO A 499 -6.88 -34.85 -2.60
N GLN A 500 -6.98 -34.61 -3.90
CA GLN A 500 -7.12 -35.63 -4.96
C GLN A 500 -5.84 -35.70 -5.81
N ILE A 501 -4.67 -35.77 -5.17
CA ILE A 501 -3.36 -35.69 -5.81
C ILE A 501 -3.16 -36.74 -6.86
N GLN A 502 -3.62 -37.99 -6.62
CA GLN A 502 -3.44 -39.12 -7.56
C GLN A 502 -4.08 -38.84 -8.93
N GLY A 503 -5.22 -38.12 -8.96
CA GLY A 503 -5.85 -37.72 -10.22
C GLY A 503 -4.98 -36.78 -11.06
N ALA A 504 -4.30 -35.85 -10.41
CA ALA A 504 -3.34 -34.94 -11.08
C ALA A 504 -2.09 -35.69 -11.57
N VAL A 505 -1.56 -36.64 -10.77
CA VAL A 505 -0.43 -37.52 -11.18
C VAL A 505 -0.80 -38.37 -12.38
N ASP A 506 -2.00 -38.93 -12.43
CA ASP A 506 -2.45 -39.74 -13.58
C ASP A 506 -2.63 -38.84 -14.83
N ALA A 507 -3.15 -37.66 -14.70
CA ALA A 507 -3.26 -36.67 -15.79
C ALA A 507 -1.86 -36.27 -16.33
N ALA A 508 -0.87 -36.13 -15.45
CA ALA A 508 0.50 -35.77 -15.81
C ALA A 508 1.20 -36.75 -16.75
N LYS A 509 0.78 -38.01 -16.75
CA LYS A 509 1.34 -39.05 -17.66
C LYS A 509 1.11 -38.73 -19.14
N ASN A 510 0.06 -37.95 -19.45
CA ASN A 510 -0.40 -37.67 -20.81
C ASN A 510 -0.06 -36.26 -21.31
N VAL A 511 0.82 -35.53 -20.61
CA VAL A 511 1.21 -34.18 -20.97
C VAL A 511 2.72 -34.03 -21.15
N ASP A 512 3.14 -32.92 -21.73
CA ASP A 512 4.55 -32.59 -21.94
C ASP A 512 5.13 -31.74 -20.81
N VAL A 513 4.29 -30.92 -20.15
CA VAL A 513 4.67 -30.00 -19.08
C VAL A 513 3.54 -29.82 -18.07
N ILE A 514 3.92 -29.60 -16.82
CA ILE A 514 3.01 -29.35 -15.70
C ILE A 514 3.16 -27.86 -15.31
N VAL A 515 2.05 -27.16 -15.20
CA VAL A 515 1.97 -25.79 -14.66
C VAL A 515 1.16 -25.88 -13.36
N ALA A 516 1.83 -25.77 -12.24
CA ALA A 516 1.23 -25.86 -10.91
C ALA A 516 0.97 -24.46 -10.35
N CYS A 517 -0.30 -24.06 -10.33
CA CYS A 517 -0.77 -22.79 -9.80
C CYS A 517 -1.09 -22.97 -8.31
N ILE A 518 -0.16 -22.57 -7.48
CA ILE A 518 -0.20 -22.73 -6.03
C ILE A 518 -0.09 -21.37 -5.32
N GLY A 519 -0.44 -21.34 -4.05
CA GLY A 519 -0.34 -20.10 -3.27
C GLY A 519 -1.44 -19.97 -2.23
N GLU A 520 -2.05 -18.80 -2.17
CA GLU A 520 -3.07 -18.45 -1.18
C GLU A 520 -4.44 -18.18 -1.82
N ASN A 521 -5.50 -18.46 -1.06
CA ASN A 521 -6.85 -18.00 -1.38
C ASN A 521 -6.98 -16.51 -1.02
N SER A 522 -8.07 -15.85 -1.42
CA SER A 522 -8.34 -14.46 -1.06
C SER A 522 -8.55 -14.27 0.45
N TYR A 523 -7.96 -13.25 1.01
CA TYR A 523 -8.12 -12.82 2.39
C TYR A 523 -7.71 -11.34 2.54
N THR A 524 -8.12 -10.71 3.63
CA THR A 524 -7.57 -9.44 4.09
C THR A 524 -7.62 -9.33 5.61
N GLU A 525 -6.73 -8.53 6.18
CA GLU A 525 -6.67 -8.17 7.61
C GLU A 525 -6.57 -9.39 8.55
N THR A 526 -7.14 -9.27 9.76
CA THR A 526 -7.11 -10.30 10.81
C THR A 526 -7.51 -11.70 10.35
N PRO A 527 -8.54 -11.90 9.48
CA PRO A 527 -8.81 -13.21 8.92
C PRO A 527 -7.64 -13.86 8.20
N GLY A 528 -6.70 -13.06 7.67
CA GLY A 528 -5.48 -13.54 7.02
C GLY A 528 -4.32 -13.93 7.96
N ASN A 529 -4.50 -13.89 9.28
CA ASN A 529 -3.45 -14.28 10.23
C ASN A 529 -3.03 -15.75 10.06
N LEU A 530 -1.73 -15.98 10.20
CA LEU A 530 -1.11 -17.30 10.10
C LEU A 530 -0.61 -17.80 11.44
N THR A 531 -0.46 -19.13 11.55
CA THR A 531 0.29 -19.82 12.61
C THR A 531 1.60 -20.40 12.09
N ASP A 532 1.71 -20.62 10.77
CA ASP A 532 2.88 -21.17 10.10
C ASP A 532 3.08 -20.47 8.74
N LEU A 533 4.32 -20.15 8.40
CA LEU A 533 4.66 -19.47 7.15
C LEU A 533 4.86 -20.45 5.97
N TRP A 534 4.99 -21.74 6.21
CA TRP A 534 5.06 -22.73 5.13
C TRP A 534 3.79 -22.67 4.26
N LEU A 535 3.97 -22.82 2.94
CA LEU A 535 2.86 -23.09 2.04
C LEU A 535 2.16 -24.38 2.49
N SER A 536 0.86 -24.49 2.22
CA SER A 536 0.05 -25.67 2.59
C SER A 536 0.77 -26.98 2.28
N GLU A 537 0.71 -27.92 3.22
CA GLU A 537 1.31 -29.24 3.05
C GLU A 537 0.71 -29.98 1.85
N ASN A 538 -0.60 -29.88 1.62
CA ASN A 538 -1.26 -30.53 0.48
C ASN A 538 -0.74 -29.98 -0.86
N GLN A 539 -0.56 -28.66 -0.97
CA GLN A 539 0.00 -28.05 -2.17
C GLN A 539 1.46 -28.46 -2.39
N ARG A 540 2.27 -28.49 -1.33
CA ARG A 540 3.67 -28.94 -1.44
C ARG A 540 3.75 -30.44 -1.80
N ASN A 541 2.89 -31.28 -1.22
CA ASN A 541 2.80 -32.69 -1.56
C ASN A 541 2.34 -32.91 -3.01
N LEU A 542 1.39 -32.12 -3.50
CA LEU A 542 1.00 -32.14 -4.92
C LEU A 542 2.22 -31.93 -5.83
N VAL A 543 3.03 -30.92 -5.58
CA VAL A 543 4.26 -30.63 -6.37
C VAL A 543 5.25 -31.78 -6.26
N LYS A 544 5.49 -32.35 -5.06
CA LYS A 544 6.41 -33.47 -4.84
C LYS A 544 5.99 -34.71 -5.62
N GLU A 545 4.71 -35.07 -5.60
CA GLU A 545 4.20 -36.22 -6.31
C GLU A 545 4.23 -36.01 -7.85
N LEU A 546 3.93 -34.83 -8.32
CA LEU A 546 4.02 -34.49 -9.73
C LEU A 546 5.46 -34.52 -10.24
N ALA A 547 6.43 -34.06 -9.48
CA ALA A 547 7.85 -34.10 -9.85
C ALA A 547 8.36 -35.56 -10.05
N LYS A 548 7.82 -36.51 -9.31
CA LYS A 548 8.16 -37.96 -9.48
C LYS A 548 7.75 -38.52 -10.84
N THR A 549 6.86 -37.84 -11.57
CA THR A 549 6.47 -38.27 -12.93
C THR A 549 7.56 -38.08 -13.96
N GLY A 550 8.61 -37.30 -13.62
CA GLY A 550 9.70 -36.95 -14.53
C GLY A 550 9.32 -35.88 -15.59
N LYS A 551 8.11 -35.35 -15.52
CA LYS A 551 7.70 -34.23 -16.39
C LYS A 551 8.22 -32.91 -15.82
N PRO A 552 8.64 -31.97 -16.67
CA PRO A 552 9.05 -30.63 -16.20
C PRO A 552 7.89 -29.91 -15.52
N VAL A 553 8.21 -29.25 -14.40
CA VAL A 553 7.26 -28.52 -13.57
C VAL A 553 7.58 -27.02 -13.63
N VAL A 554 6.56 -26.22 -13.93
CA VAL A 554 6.56 -24.77 -13.78
C VAL A 554 5.65 -24.42 -12.62
N LEU A 555 6.18 -23.77 -11.57
CA LEU A 555 5.38 -23.23 -10.48
C LEU A 555 4.91 -21.82 -10.84
N VAL A 556 3.64 -21.56 -10.61
CA VAL A 556 3.03 -20.23 -10.63
C VAL A 556 2.60 -19.95 -9.20
N LEU A 557 3.33 -19.06 -8.54
CA LEU A 557 3.04 -18.62 -7.18
C LEU A 557 2.04 -17.46 -7.23
N ASN A 558 0.84 -17.66 -6.67
CA ASN A 558 -0.19 -16.64 -6.56
C ASN A 558 -0.45 -16.41 -5.07
N GLU A 559 0.28 -15.47 -4.50
CA GLU A 559 0.33 -15.26 -3.05
C GLU A 559 0.49 -13.79 -2.69
N GLY A 560 -0.14 -13.39 -1.57
CA GLY A 560 -0.09 -12.00 -1.10
C GLY A 560 1.11 -11.70 -0.20
N ARG A 561 1.81 -12.73 0.26
CA ARG A 561 3.03 -12.68 1.08
C ARG A 561 3.89 -13.89 0.78
N PRO A 562 5.21 -13.84 1.02
CA PRO A 562 6.06 -14.98 0.75
C PRO A 562 5.69 -16.16 1.66
N ARG A 563 5.42 -17.32 1.05
CA ARG A 563 5.19 -18.59 1.76
C ARG A 563 6.41 -19.48 1.58
N LEU A 564 6.88 -20.13 2.63
CA LEU A 564 8.07 -20.98 2.54
C LEU A 564 7.83 -22.15 1.61
N ILE A 565 8.70 -22.30 0.60
CA ILE A 565 8.65 -23.33 -0.44
C ILE A 565 10.01 -24.00 -0.70
N ALA A 566 10.97 -23.86 0.22
CA ALA A 566 12.33 -24.34 0.03
C ALA A 566 12.45 -25.83 -0.29
N ASP A 567 11.45 -26.65 0.11
CA ASP A 567 11.40 -28.08 -0.15
C ASP A 567 10.84 -28.47 -1.53
N ILE A 568 10.17 -27.55 -2.22
CA ILE A 568 9.61 -27.77 -3.57
C ILE A 568 10.27 -26.91 -4.65
N GLU A 569 10.93 -25.83 -4.29
CA GLU A 569 11.66 -24.97 -5.24
C GLU A 569 12.66 -25.77 -6.10
N PRO A 570 13.49 -26.68 -5.54
CA PRO A 570 14.45 -27.45 -6.35
C PRO A 570 13.81 -28.42 -7.34
N LEU A 571 12.54 -28.75 -7.17
CA LEU A 571 11.80 -29.69 -8.01
C LEU A 571 11.25 -29.04 -9.30
N ALA A 572 11.23 -27.72 -9.38
CA ALA A 572 10.70 -26.97 -10.50
C ALA A 572 11.80 -26.48 -11.44
N GLN A 573 11.56 -26.54 -12.74
CA GLN A 573 12.41 -25.97 -13.79
C GLN A 573 12.09 -24.52 -14.10
N GLY A 574 10.83 -24.10 -13.87
CA GLY A 574 10.39 -22.70 -13.98
C GLY A 574 9.64 -22.27 -12.76
N ILE A 575 9.82 -21.02 -12.33
CA ILE A 575 9.06 -20.42 -11.22
C ILE A 575 8.72 -18.99 -11.57
N ILE A 576 7.45 -18.67 -11.48
CA ILE A 576 6.90 -17.33 -11.72
C ILE A 576 6.14 -16.94 -10.45
N ASP A 577 6.45 -15.77 -9.87
CA ASP A 577 5.61 -15.17 -8.86
C ASP A 577 4.69 -14.14 -9.55
N ILE A 578 3.39 -14.42 -9.53
CA ILE A 578 2.39 -13.51 -10.09
C ILE A 578 1.81 -12.57 -9.04
N LEU A 579 2.15 -12.77 -7.77
CA LEU A 579 1.59 -12.03 -6.65
C LEU A 579 0.04 -12.06 -6.70
N ILE A 580 -0.61 -10.88 -6.67
CA ILE A 580 -2.08 -10.74 -6.82
C ILE A 580 -2.37 -9.77 -7.98
N PRO A 581 -2.44 -10.28 -9.22
CA PRO A 581 -2.38 -9.46 -10.44
C PRO A 581 -3.70 -8.81 -10.86
N GLY A 582 -4.81 -9.07 -10.16
CA GLY A 582 -6.13 -8.53 -10.49
C GLY A 582 -6.81 -9.23 -11.67
N ASN A 583 -7.89 -8.63 -12.15
CA ASN A 583 -8.79 -9.20 -13.16
C ASN A 583 -8.10 -9.65 -14.46
N MET A 584 -7.00 -9.00 -14.85
CA MET A 584 -6.27 -9.31 -16.09
C MET A 584 -5.11 -10.31 -15.87
N GLY A 585 -5.03 -10.91 -14.66
CA GLY A 585 -3.92 -11.77 -14.27
C GLY A 585 -3.75 -13.02 -15.11
N GLY A 586 -4.85 -13.68 -15.51
CA GLY A 586 -4.80 -14.86 -16.39
C GLY A 586 -4.21 -14.55 -17.77
N ASP A 587 -4.70 -13.49 -18.39
CA ASP A 587 -4.25 -13.06 -19.73
C ASP A 587 -2.80 -12.54 -19.69
N ALA A 588 -2.41 -11.80 -18.66
CA ALA A 588 -1.05 -11.33 -18.47
C ALA A 588 -0.06 -12.50 -18.32
N LEU A 589 -0.38 -13.47 -17.45
CA LEU A 589 0.44 -14.66 -17.25
C LEU A 589 0.66 -15.42 -18.55
N VAL A 590 -0.42 -15.66 -19.29
CA VAL A 590 -0.33 -16.42 -20.56
C VAL A 590 0.47 -15.65 -21.61
N GLY A 591 0.32 -14.34 -21.69
CA GLY A 591 1.15 -13.51 -22.57
C GLY A 591 2.66 -13.63 -22.27
N LEU A 592 3.02 -13.72 -20.99
CA LEU A 592 4.40 -13.92 -20.55
C LEU A 592 4.88 -15.37 -20.81
N VAL A 593 4.09 -16.35 -20.40
CA VAL A 593 4.44 -17.78 -20.55
C VAL A 593 4.58 -18.21 -22.00
N SER A 594 3.78 -17.64 -22.91
CA SER A 594 3.88 -17.89 -24.35
C SER A 594 5.01 -17.14 -25.06
N GLY A 595 5.65 -16.17 -24.38
CA GLY A 595 6.68 -15.31 -24.97
C GLY A 595 6.17 -14.17 -25.83
N LYS A 596 4.86 -13.92 -25.86
CA LYS A 596 4.27 -12.73 -26.52
C LYS A 596 4.69 -11.45 -25.79
N SER A 597 4.91 -11.55 -24.49
CA SER A 597 5.47 -10.50 -23.63
C SER A 597 6.73 -11.02 -22.93
N ASN A 598 7.57 -10.10 -22.47
CA ASN A 598 8.79 -10.44 -21.72
C ASN A 598 8.65 -10.02 -20.26
N PHE A 599 9.21 -10.81 -19.35
CA PHE A 599 9.25 -10.49 -17.93
C PHE A 599 10.10 -9.27 -17.63
N SER A 600 9.62 -8.42 -16.74
CA SER A 600 10.33 -7.22 -16.29
C SER A 600 10.06 -6.87 -14.82
N GLY A 601 9.22 -7.65 -14.14
CA GLY A 601 8.94 -7.49 -12.73
C GLY A 601 10.16 -7.84 -11.87
N LYS A 602 10.29 -7.18 -10.73
CA LYS A 602 11.33 -7.42 -9.72
C LYS A 602 10.68 -7.59 -8.36
N MET A 603 11.25 -8.46 -7.50
CA MET A 603 10.75 -8.69 -6.15
C MET A 603 10.75 -7.40 -5.33
N PRO A 604 9.60 -6.96 -4.82
CA PRO A 604 9.50 -5.74 -4.01
C PRO A 604 9.76 -6.00 -2.52
N TYR A 605 10.10 -7.23 -2.17
CA TYR A 605 10.48 -7.69 -0.83
C TYR A 605 11.49 -8.84 -0.92
N THR A 606 12.17 -9.09 0.19
CA THR A 606 13.02 -10.27 0.36
C THR A 606 12.15 -11.49 0.61
N TYR A 607 12.28 -12.51 -0.24
CA TYR A 607 11.59 -13.80 -0.08
C TYR A 607 12.43 -14.69 0.83
N PRO A 608 11.96 -15.04 2.05
CA PRO A 608 12.73 -15.87 2.98
C PRO A 608 12.80 -17.33 2.51
N LYS A 609 13.92 -17.95 2.73
CA LYS A 609 14.08 -19.41 2.50
C LYS A 609 13.67 -20.22 3.70
N GLU A 610 13.92 -19.71 4.90
CA GLU A 610 13.75 -20.39 6.18
C GLU A 610 13.07 -19.49 7.19
N ILE A 611 12.38 -20.06 8.17
CA ILE A 611 11.60 -19.31 9.17
C ILE A 611 12.47 -18.40 10.06
N ASN A 612 13.74 -18.72 10.25
CA ASN A 612 14.67 -17.92 11.04
C ASN A 612 15.46 -16.92 10.19
N SER A 613 15.10 -16.72 8.92
CA SER A 613 15.73 -15.79 7.99
C SER A 613 14.71 -14.73 7.48
N LEU A 614 13.88 -14.20 8.39
CA LEU A 614 12.89 -13.16 8.08
C LEU A 614 13.52 -11.76 8.11
N ALA A 615 14.66 -11.58 7.46
CA ALA A 615 15.35 -10.31 7.38
C ALA A 615 14.98 -9.57 6.09
N ASN A 616 14.96 -8.24 6.14
CA ASN A 616 14.77 -7.40 4.98
C ASN A 616 16.10 -7.17 4.25
N TYR A 617 16.06 -6.67 3.02
CA TYR A 617 17.25 -6.50 2.17
C TYR A 617 18.31 -5.54 2.73
N ASP A 618 17.89 -4.61 3.61
CA ASP A 618 18.71 -3.59 4.24
C ASP A 618 19.28 -4.03 5.60
N PHE A 619 19.22 -5.32 5.91
CA PHE A 619 19.72 -5.85 7.17
C PHE A 619 21.16 -5.40 7.47
N LYS A 620 21.47 -5.23 8.74
CA LYS A 620 22.79 -4.76 9.19
C LYS A 620 23.82 -5.89 9.11
N LYS A 621 25.07 -5.55 8.77
CA LYS A 621 26.16 -6.56 8.72
C LYS A 621 26.30 -7.35 10.02
N SER A 622 25.98 -6.75 11.15
CA SER A 622 26.00 -7.41 12.46
C SER A 622 24.91 -8.49 12.64
N GLU A 623 23.90 -8.52 11.79
CA GLU A 623 22.85 -9.55 11.80
C GLU A 623 23.30 -10.84 11.10
N GLU A 624 24.39 -10.81 10.32
CA GLU A 624 24.95 -11.92 9.57
C GLU A 624 26.37 -12.28 10.01
N VAL A 625 26.60 -12.39 11.31
CA VAL A 625 27.93 -12.77 11.86
C VAL A 625 28.12 -14.28 11.72
N GLY A 626 29.00 -14.69 10.81
CA GLY A 626 29.28 -16.11 10.57
C GLY A 626 30.21 -16.74 11.60
N THR A 627 31.25 -16.03 12.07
CA THR A 627 32.23 -16.52 13.02
C THR A 627 32.61 -15.47 14.04
N MET A 628 32.91 -15.88 15.26
CA MET A 628 33.53 -15.05 16.29
C MET A 628 34.96 -15.49 16.54
N GLU A 629 35.89 -14.53 16.76
CA GLU A 629 37.26 -14.80 17.05
C GLU A 629 37.40 -15.78 18.22
N GLY A 630 38.04 -16.86 17.96
CA GLY A 630 38.57 -17.80 18.94
C GLY A 630 37.79 -19.10 19.17
N ALA A 631 36.57 -19.33 18.74
CA ALA A 631 35.94 -20.62 19.09
C ALA A 631 34.64 -21.05 18.40
N TYR A 632 33.84 -20.15 17.86
CA TYR A 632 32.46 -20.53 17.50
C TYR A 632 32.12 -20.16 16.06
N ASP A 633 31.65 -21.16 15.32
CA ASP A 633 30.85 -20.94 14.13
C ASP A 633 29.43 -20.67 14.57
N TYR A 634 28.99 -19.42 14.49
CA TYR A 634 27.64 -19.03 14.88
C TYR A 634 26.60 -19.42 13.85
N ASN A 635 27.03 -19.72 12.61
CA ASN A 635 26.15 -19.99 11.48
C ASN A 635 24.94 -19.02 11.41
N ALA A 636 25.20 -17.72 11.64
CA ALA A 636 24.20 -16.67 11.66
C ALA A 636 23.93 -16.10 10.26
N LYS A 637 24.24 -16.85 9.21
CA LYS A 637 24.00 -16.44 7.84
C LYS A 637 22.50 -16.30 7.54
N ILE A 638 22.11 -15.15 6.98
CA ILE A 638 20.75 -14.94 6.50
C ILE A 638 20.59 -15.62 5.15
N THR A 639 19.66 -16.59 5.06
CA THR A 639 19.36 -17.31 3.84
C THR A 639 18.09 -16.76 3.19
N GLN A 640 18.24 -16.23 1.97
CA GLN A 640 17.12 -15.74 1.16
C GLN A 640 16.82 -16.74 0.04
N GLN A 641 15.54 -16.96 -0.27
CA GLN A 641 15.18 -17.68 -1.48
C GLN A 641 15.42 -16.79 -2.69
N TRP A 642 14.92 -15.53 -2.63
CA TRP A 642 15.19 -14.47 -3.60
C TRP A 642 15.26 -13.12 -2.88
N GLY A 643 16.20 -12.30 -3.26
CA GLY A 643 16.39 -10.98 -2.66
C GLY A 643 15.51 -9.90 -3.27
N PHE A 644 15.36 -8.79 -2.55
CA PHE A 644 14.76 -7.56 -3.07
C PHE A 644 15.42 -7.11 -4.38
N GLY A 645 14.63 -6.77 -5.38
CA GLY A 645 15.08 -6.37 -6.72
C GLY A 645 15.43 -7.56 -7.63
N TYR A 646 15.30 -8.81 -7.18
CA TYR A 646 15.53 -9.99 -8.00
C TYR A 646 14.40 -10.19 -9.03
N GLY A 647 14.75 -10.63 -10.22
CA GLY A 647 13.82 -11.00 -11.29
C GLY A 647 14.57 -11.23 -12.59
N LEU A 648 14.22 -12.32 -13.28
CA LEU A 648 14.80 -12.73 -14.55
C LEU A 648 13.98 -12.18 -15.74
N SER A 649 14.55 -12.30 -16.93
CA SER A 649 13.94 -11.91 -18.21
C SER A 649 14.30 -12.95 -19.27
N TYR A 650 13.57 -12.97 -20.40
CA TYR A 650 13.95 -13.75 -21.58
C TYR A 650 15.13 -13.16 -22.33
N THR A 651 15.60 -11.99 -21.92
CA THR A 651 16.82 -11.35 -22.40
C THR A 651 17.80 -11.17 -21.25
N SER A 652 19.00 -10.69 -21.54
CA SER A 652 20.03 -10.41 -20.55
C SER A 652 20.56 -8.99 -20.70
N TYR A 653 20.95 -8.40 -19.58
CA TYR A 653 21.47 -7.03 -19.55
C TYR A 653 22.90 -7.02 -19.01
N LYS A 654 23.72 -6.10 -19.57
CA LYS A 654 25.08 -5.83 -19.09
C LYS A 654 25.15 -4.38 -18.65
N TYR A 655 25.64 -4.19 -17.44
CA TYR A 655 25.93 -2.87 -16.90
C TYR A 655 27.39 -2.54 -17.08
N SER A 656 27.70 -1.27 -17.33
CA SER A 656 29.07 -0.79 -17.51
C SER A 656 29.14 0.72 -17.33
N ASN A 657 30.38 1.25 -17.20
CA ASN A 657 30.66 2.68 -17.18
C ASN A 657 29.92 3.46 -16.08
N LEU A 658 29.79 2.87 -14.88
CA LEU A 658 29.26 3.61 -13.74
C LEU A 658 30.16 4.81 -13.47
N LYS A 659 29.58 6.00 -13.43
CA LYS A 659 30.27 7.28 -13.21
C LYS A 659 29.51 8.12 -12.19
N VAL A 660 30.24 8.83 -11.36
CA VAL A 660 29.74 9.86 -10.45
C VAL A 660 30.26 11.23 -10.90
N SER A 661 29.46 12.28 -10.73
CA SER A 661 29.85 13.64 -11.10
C SER A 661 30.99 14.19 -10.23
N GLN A 662 31.09 13.70 -8.99
CA GLN A 662 32.09 14.08 -8.01
C GLN A 662 32.30 12.95 -7.00
N SER A 663 33.57 12.74 -6.57
CA SER A 663 33.90 11.77 -5.50
C SER A 663 33.69 12.37 -4.12
N ASP A 664 34.02 13.65 -3.95
CA ASP A 664 33.86 14.37 -2.70
C ASP A 664 32.57 15.19 -2.70
N PHE A 665 31.82 15.11 -1.61
CA PHE A 665 30.52 15.81 -1.49
C PHE A 665 30.30 16.29 -0.05
N ARG A 666 29.31 17.15 0.13
CA ARG A 666 28.85 17.67 1.41
C ARG A 666 27.34 17.92 1.41
N HIS A 667 26.80 18.29 2.57
CA HIS A 667 25.42 18.72 2.71
C HIS A 667 25.00 19.71 1.62
N GLY A 668 23.82 19.48 1.02
CA GLY A 668 23.23 20.30 -0.04
C GLY A 668 23.72 20.01 -1.46
N ASP A 669 24.75 19.17 -1.64
CA ASP A 669 25.23 18.79 -2.98
C ASP A 669 24.25 17.83 -3.69
N ILE A 670 24.31 17.84 -5.02
CA ILE A 670 23.64 16.86 -5.90
C ILE A 670 24.70 16.07 -6.64
N ILE A 671 24.71 14.75 -6.42
CA ILE A 671 25.62 13.82 -7.08
C ILE A 671 24.88 13.20 -8.26
N LYS A 672 25.37 13.41 -9.48
CA LYS A 672 24.85 12.71 -10.66
C LYS A 672 25.54 11.36 -10.79
N VAL A 673 24.75 10.29 -10.86
CA VAL A 673 25.20 8.91 -11.00
C VAL A 673 24.70 8.39 -12.33
N SER A 674 25.59 7.97 -13.22
CA SER A 674 25.20 7.44 -14.52
C SER A 674 25.80 6.06 -14.78
N VAL A 675 25.06 5.21 -15.50
CA VAL A 675 25.47 3.85 -15.87
C VAL A 675 24.95 3.52 -17.27
N ASP A 676 25.73 2.80 -18.07
CA ASP A 676 25.27 2.26 -19.33
C ASP A 676 24.62 0.89 -19.11
N VAL A 677 23.43 0.71 -19.66
CA VAL A 677 22.69 -0.56 -19.65
C VAL A 677 22.52 -1.03 -21.09
N LYS A 678 23.01 -2.22 -21.39
CA LYS A 678 22.95 -2.84 -22.71
C LYS A 678 22.11 -4.12 -22.67
N ASN A 679 21.14 -4.25 -23.59
CA ASN A 679 20.51 -5.52 -23.86
C ASN A 679 21.45 -6.41 -24.68
N THR A 680 21.93 -7.49 -24.07
CA THR A 680 22.88 -8.44 -24.68
C THR A 680 22.20 -9.69 -25.23
N GLY A 681 20.88 -9.83 -25.01
CA GLY A 681 20.11 -10.96 -25.51
C GLY A 681 19.48 -10.72 -26.90
N LYS A 682 18.50 -11.57 -27.23
CA LYS A 682 17.91 -11.62 -28.58
C LYS A 682 16.50 -11.04 -28.66
N VAL A 683 15.88 -10.70 -27.54
CA VAL A 683 14.53 -10.15 -27.49
C VAL A 683 14.54 -8.78 -26.80
N ALA A 684 13.60 -7.93 -27.15
CA ALA A 684 13.38 -6.66 -26.47
C ALA A 684 12.94 -6.90 -25.03
N GLY A 685 13.29 -6.00 -24.13
CA GLY A 685 12.89 -6.10 -22.73
C GLY A 685 13.00 -4.79 -22.00
N LYS A 686 12.25 -4.72 -20.90
CA LYS A 686 12.31 -3.62 -19.93
C LYS A 686 13.18 -4.06 -18.74
N GLU A 687 14.07 -3.19 -18.29
CA GLU A 687 14.93 -3.43 -17.12
C GLU A 687 14.74 -2.34 -16.09
N SER A 688 14.60 -2.73 -14.82
CA SER A 688 14.56 -1.80 -13.69
C SER A 688 15.97 -1.58 -13.17
N VAL A 689 16.48 -0.37 -13.32
CA VAL A 689 17.81 0.04 -12.88
C VAL A 689 17.72 0.60 -11.46
N LEU A 690 18.35 -0.06 -10.51
CA LEU A 690 18.26 0.25 -9.07
C LEU A 690 19.60 0.80 -8.57
N LEU A 691 19.59 2.00 -8.01
CA LEU A 691 20.75 2.62 -7.36
C LEU A 691 20.67 2.40 -5.84
N PHE A 692 21.68 1.75 -5.29
CA PHE A 692 21.83 1.56 -3.84
C PHE A 692 22.99 2.37 -3.30
N SER A 693 22.94 2.70 -2.01
CA SER A 693 24.09 3.22 -1.23
C SER A 693 24.35 2.34 -0.01
N SER A 694 25.61 2.26 0.39
CA SER A 694 26.04 1.77 1.71
C SER A 694 26.87 2.86 2.37
N ASP A 695 26.57 3.17 3.61
CA ASP A 695 27.46 3.89 4.50
C ASP A 695 28.47 2.89 5.06
N LEU A 696 29.76 3.14 4.94
CA LEU A 696 30.77 2.14 5.29
C LEU A 696 31.10 2.15 6.78
N ILE A 697 31.10 3.35 7.40
CA ILE A 697 31.38 3.55 8.83
C ILE A 697 30.56 4.76 9.30
N ALA A 698 29.69 4.54 10.27
CA ALA A 698 28.89 5.59 10.88
C ALA A 698 28.93 5.51 12.41
N SER A 699 28.46 6.56 13.09
CA SER A 699 28.35 6.61 14.55
C SER A 699 27.25 5.70 15.10
N MET A 700 26.34 5.23 14.25
CA MET A 700 25.38 4.16 14.52
C MET A 700 25.59 3.03 13.50
N VAL A 701 25.21 1.78 13.88
CA VAL A 701 25.37 0.64 12.97
C VAL A 701 24.57 0.91 11.68
N PRO A 702 25.26 1.07 10.53
CA PRO A 702 24.59 1.41 9.28
C PRO A 702 23.82 0.21 8.72
N ASP A 703 22.81 0.50 7.90
CA ASP A 703 22.14 -0.50 7.08
C ASP A 703 23.13 -1.07 6.05
N GLY A 704 23.01 -2.34 5.69
CA GLY A 704 23.90 -3.00 4.75
C GLY A 704 23.89 -2.33 3.37
N ARG A 705 22.70 -1.97 2.90
CA ARG A 705 22.50 -1.13 1.70
C ARG A 705 21.09 -0.53 1.73
N ARG A 706 20.89 0.59 1.03
CA ARG A 706 19.58 1.23 0.89
C ARG A 706 19.33 1.67 -0.53
N LEU A 707 18.12 1.43 -1.03
CA LEU A 707 17.67 1.94 -2.33
C LEU A 707 17.60 3.48 -2.27
N ARG A 708 18.15 4.16 -3.28
CA ARG A 708 18.19 5.63 -3.36
C ARG A 708 17.56 6.18 -4.62
N ALA A 709 17.55 5.38 -5.69
CA ALA A 709 16.87 5.73 -6.91
C ALA A 709 16.52 4.47 -7.71
N PHE A 710 15.52 4.54 -8.53
CA PHE A 710 15.21 3.54 -9.54
C PHE A 710 14.58 4.19 -10.77
N ASP A 711 14.75 3.55 -11.91
CA ASP A 711 14.01 3.89 -13.12
C ASP A 711 13.93 2.67 -14.02
N LYS A 712 12.98 2.66 -14.96
CA LYS A 712 12.75 1.54 -15.88
C LYS A 712 13.08 1.95 -17.31
N VAL A 713 13.88 1.13 -18.00
CA VAL A 713 14.32 1.39 -19.37
C VAL A 713 13.93 0.24 -20.29
N GLU A 714 13.37 0.55 -21.45
CA GLU A 714 13.14 -0.41 -22.53
C GLU A 714 14.28 -0.40 -23.52
N LEU A 715 14.77 -1.59 -23.88
CA LEU A 715 15.94 -1.79 -24.72
C LEU A 715 15.67 -2.86 -25.79
N GLN A 716 15.95 -2.51 -27.04
CA GLN A 716 15.98 -3.47 -28.15
C GLN A 716 17.23 -4.36 -28.09
N PRO A 717 17.25 -5.54 -28.74
CA PRO A 717 18.44 -6.38 -28.82
C PRO A 717 19.66 -5.60 -29.32
N GLY A 718 20.76 -5.63 -28.53
CA GLY A 718 22.00 -4.91 -28.82
C GLY A 718 22.00 -3.42 -28.46
N GLU A 719 20.85 -2.84 -28.12
CA GLU A 719 20.74 -1.42 -27.74
C GLU A 719 21.42 -1.15 -26.38
N THR A 720 22.02 0.02 -26.27
CA THR A 720 22.62 0.56 -25.04
C THR A 720 22.00 1.92 -24.75
N LYS A 721 21.57 2.14 -23.51
CA LYS A 721 21.15 3.46 -23.01
C LYS A 721 21.90 3.81 -21.74
N THR A 722 22.23 5.08 -21.60
CA THR A 722 22.82 5.63 -20.37
C THR A 722 21.68 6.09 -19.45
N MET A 723 21.59 5.50 -18.27
CA MET A 723 20.67 5.93 -17.22
C MET A 723 21.40 6.91 -16.30
N THR A 724 20.72 7.96 -15.88
CA THR A 724 21.28 8.99 -14.99
C THR A 724 20.32 9.28 -13.85
N PHE A 725 20.85 9.25 -12.63
CA PHE A 725 20.14 9.58 -11.41
C PHE A 725 20.74 10.82 -10.74
N GLU A 726 19.91 11.64 -10.13
CA GLU A 726 20.32 12.72 -9.25
C GLU A 726 20.12 12.29 -7.80
N LEU A 727 21.22 12.07 -7.09
CA LEU A 727 21.24 11.74 -5.67
C LEU A 727 21.56 13.00 -4.87
N LYS A 728 20.63 13.45 -4.05
CA LYS A 728 20.92 14.51 -3.08
C LYS A 728 21.82 13.94 -1.98
N ALA A 729 22.89 14.64 -1.65
CA ALA A 729 23.77 14.25 -0.55
C ALA A 729 22.98 14.04 0.76
N ASP A 730 21.97 14.86 0.99
CA ASP A 730 21.11 14.80 2.17
C ASP A 730 20.33 13.47 2.26
N ASP A 731 20.06 12.80 1.14
CA ASP A 731 19.41 11.49 1.15
C ASP A 731 20.31 10.36 1.69
N LEU A 732 21.60 10.62 1.89
CA LEU A 732 22.55 9.70 2.54
C LEU A 732 22.54 9.84 4.07
N ALA A 733 21.88 10.87 4.62
CA ALA A 733 21.76 11.08 6.05
C ALA A 733 20.91 9.97 6.73
N PHE A 734 21.16 9.78 8.01
CA PHE A 734 20.40 8.89 8.89
C PHE A 734 19.90 9.65 10.12
N VAL A 735 18.99 9.04 10.89
CA VAL A 735 18.49 9.60 12.15
C VAL A 735 19.35 9.04 13.30
N ASP A 736 19.99 9.94 14.05
CA ASP A 736 20.88 9.58 15.15
C ASP A 736 20.09 9.13 16.42
N TRP A 737 20.84 8.73 17.44
CA TRP A 737 20.27 8.30 18.72
C TRP A 737 19.39 9.36 19.40
N ASN A 738 19.62 10.64 19.11
CA ASN A 738 18.84 11.75 19.67
C ASN A 738 17.61 12.11 18.80
N GLY A 739 17.31 11.33 17.77
CA GLY A 739 16.18 11.55 16.86
C GLY A 739 16.41 12.68 15.86
N LYS A 740 17.66 13.07 15.59
CA LYS A 740 18.01 14.13 14.65
C LYS A 740 18.65 13.57 13.40
N TRP A 741 18.32 14.18 12.25
CA TRP A 741 18.99 13.86 10.99
C TRP A 741 20.44 14.29 11.02
N ARG A 742 21.32 13.42 10.53
CA ARG A 742 22.76 13.61 10.50
C ARG A 742 23.35 13.00 9.23
N LEU A 743 24.15 13.79 8.52
CA LEU A 743 25.05 13.34 7.46
C LEU A 743 26.45 13.41 8.06
N GLU A 744 27.19 12.30 8.05
CA GLU A 744 28.52 12.23 8.66
C GLU A 744 29.63 12.26 7.60
N GLU A 745 30.76 12.89 7.97
CA GLU A 745 32.01 12.74 7.26
C GLU A 745 32.40 11.27 7.20
N GLY A 746 32.71 10.75 6.00
CA GLY A 746 33.07 9.35 5.81
C GLY A 746 32.85 8.85 4.41
N ASP A 747 33.16 7.57 4.22
CA ASP A 747 33.12 6.91 2.92
C ASP A 747 31.76 6.18 2.69
N PHE A 748 31.21 6.37 1.52
CA PHE A 748 30.03 5.70 1.03
C PHE A 748 30.34 4.92 -0.24
N LYS A 749 29.60 3.84 -0.45
CA LYS A 749 29.62 3.06 -1.69
C LYS A 749 28.29 3.18 -2.42
N LEU A 750 28.31 3.61 -3.66
CA LEU A 750 27.16 3.56 -4.57
C LEU A 750 27.23 2.31 -5.42
N MET A 751 26.10 1.65 -5.65
CA MET A 751 26.02 0.37 -6.35
C MET A 751 24.84 0.34 -7.33
N ILE A 752 25.10 -0.12 -8.57
CA ILE A 752 24.08 -0.45 -9.56
C ILE A 752 24.45 -1.79 -10.17
N ALA A 753 23.63 -2.82 -9.94
CA ALA A 753 23.90 -4.20 -10.34
C ALA A 753 25.29 -4.68 -9.86
N ASP A 754 26.20 -5.03 -10.80
CA ASP A 754 27.57 -5.46 -10.52
C ASP A 754 28.61 -4.31 -10.51
N GLN A 755 28.14 -3.07 -10.73
CA GLN A 755 28.98 -1.88 -10.76
C GLN A 755 28.96 -1.16 -9.42
N SER A 756 30.09 -0.56 -9.01
CA SER A 756 30.16 0.29 -7.82
C SER A 756 31.10 1.48 -7.99
N ALA A 757 30.86 2.52 -7.21
CA ALA A 757 31.70 3.69 -7.09
C ALA A 757 31.76 4.14 -5.63
N ASP A 758 32.95 4.50 -5.16
CA ASP A 758 33.13 5.04 -3.83
C ASP A 758 33.06 6.58 -3.89
N ILE A 759 32.44 7.18 -2.88
CA ILE A 759 32.30 8.63 -2.69
C ILE A 759 32.56 8.98 -1.25
N HIS A 760 33.02 10.21 -0.98
CA HIS A 760 33.44 10.66 0.33
C HIS A 760 32.70 11.92 0.76
N CYS A 761 32.04 11.87 1.92
CA CYS A 761 31.46 13.04 2.57
C CYS A 761 32.58 13.79 3.33
N THR A 762 32.79 15.07 2.98
CA THR A 762 33.94 15.83 3.48
C THR A 762 33.72 16.52 4.82
N ASP A 763 32.46 16.59 5.30
CA ASP A 763 32.12 17.24 6.57
C ASP A 763 30.82 16.64 7.17
N THR A 764 30.73 16.73 8.48
CA THR A 764 29.49 16.31 9.20
C THR A 764 28.51 17.47 9.29
N TYR A 765 27.27 17.23 8.88
CA TYR A 765 26.17 18.15 9.04
C TYR A 765 25.03 17.52 9.86
N GLN A 766 24.51 18.27 10.84
CA GLN A 766 23.38 17.87 11.64
C GLN A 766 22.26 18.89 11.51
N TRP A 767 21.05 18.40 11.18
CA TRP A 767 19.88 19.28 11.07
C TRP A 767 19.48 19.79 12.46
N PRO A 768 19.15 21.09 12.58
CA PRO A 768 18.76 21.67 13.85
C PRO A 768 17.41 21.18 14.36
N THR A 769 16.54 20.73 13.45
CA THR A 769 15.19 20.22 13.73
C THR A 769 15.10 18.74 13.38
N ALA A 770 14.01 18.07 13.79
CA ALA A 770 13.73 16.70 13.40
C ALA A 770 13.34 16.55 11.91
N ASN A 771 13.09 17.66 11.22
CA ASN A 771 12.85 17.68 9.77
C ASN A 771 14.11 18.13 9.03
N ARG A 772 14.41 17.48 7.89
CA ARG A 772 15.46 17.86 6.95
C ARG A 772 14.90 18.52 5.70
#